data_e6255165bed092cae1973a2a643f9eaa
#
_entry.id   e6255165bed092cae1973a2a643f9eaa
#
_cell.length_a   1.000
_cell.length_b   1.000
_cell.length_c   1.000
_cell.angle_alpha   90.00
_cell.angle_beta   90.00
_cell.angle_gamma   90.00
#
_symmetry.space_group_name_H-M   'P 1'
#
loop_
_entity.id
_entity.type
_entity.pdbx_description
1 polymer ?
#
loop_
_entity_poly.entity_id
_entity_poly.type
_entity_poly.pdbx_seq_one_letter_code
_entity_poly.pdbx_strand_id
1 'polypeptide(L)'
;MDFNNNERNNQDPNKRKKNKTNLLICLMAALFAIGLIFFLNSEIQRNTEKEITYTKFIEMLKKDQVKKVTFQSNMIVIEPKTKEKVAMLTVTYYTGYVNDEKLVQDLLNKYGVEFTAEIQSSSGIMDFLLSYILPIAGLWILLWFFMRSATKGGGIMGGVGKSNAKMYVEKKTGVTFKDVAGEEEAKESLTELVDFLKNPDKYKKIGARLPKGALLVGPPGTGKTLLAKALAGEAGVPFFSLSGSDFVEMFVGVGASRVRDLFKQATSMAPCIIFIDEIDAIGKSRDSQYGGGNDERKQTLNQLLSEMDGFDSSKGIIILGATNRPEVLDKALLRPGRFDRRIIVEKPDLKGRVDVLKVHSHDVLMDDTVDLEEIALATSGAVGADLANMVNEAAIMAVKDGRQVVSQKDLFEAVEVVLAGKEKKDRILGEEEKKIVAYHEIGHALVATNLKHAEPVQKITIVPRTMGALGYVMQVPEEEKYLMKKEELISEIVTLMGGRAAEQVKFDDITTGASNDIEKATSIARSMVTQYGMSSKFGMMGLETIQSRYLDGRPVLNCGEVTESQIDEEVMAILNDSYKKAVECIETNQAVMDKLAEHLIEKETITGKEFVAIYEEITGEKLKRSGEEKQKEEVKELPQNEEE
;
A
#
# COMPACT_ATOMS: atom_id res chain seq x y z
N MET A 1 -58.32 12.79 -37.02
CA MET A 1 -58.46 14.15 -36.46
C MET A 1 -57.94 14.05 -35.04
N ASP A 2 -56.87 14.51 -34.55
CA ASP A 2 -55.93 15.56 -34.82
C ASP A 2 -54.52 15.11 -34.34
N PHE A 3 -53.57 15.40 -35.17
CA PHE A 3 -52.13 15.31 -34.86
C PHE A 3 -51.78 16.45 -33.91
N ASN A 4 -50.98 16.17 -32.89
CA ASN A 4 -50.19 17.20 -32.24
C ASN A 4 -48.78 16.73 -32.00
N ASN A 5 -47.90 17.16 -32.87
CA ASN A 5 -46.47 17.09 -32.83
C ASN A 5 -45.94 17.88 -31.60
N ASN A 6 -45.20 17.22 -30.73
CA ASN A 6 -44.33 17.92 -29.81
C ASN A 6 -42.91 17.34 -29.96
N GLU A 7 -42.16 17.88 -30.94
CA GLU A 7 -40.73 17.75 -31.04
C GLU A 7 -40.06 18.38 -29.80
N ARG A 8 -39.74 17.58 -28.82
CA ARG A 8 -38.80 17.98 -27.76
C ARG A 8 -37.38 17.90 -28.28
N ASN A 9 -36.84 19.06 -28.54
CA ASN A 9 -35.45 19.37 -28.84
C ASN A 9 -34.50 18.66 -27.85
N ASN A 10 -34.04 17.48 -28.19
CA ASN A 10 -33.02 16.70 -27.46
C ASN A 10 -31.64 17.24 -27.83
N GLN A 11 -31.25 18.39 -27.28
CA GLN A 11 -29.88 18.91 -27.40
C GLN A 11 -28.94 18.10 -26.50
N ASP A 12 -28.13 17.28 -27.14
CA ASP A 12 -27.07 16.45 -26.58
C ASP A 12 -26.14 17.28 -25.67
N PRO A 13 -26.05 16.98 -24.35
CA PRO A 13 -25.23 17.76 -23.41
C PRO A 13 -23.73 17.72 -23.74
N ASN A 14 -23.28 16.77 -24.54
CA ASN A 14 -21.88 16.68 -24.98
C ASN A 14 -21.50 17.71 -26.06
N LYS A 15 -22.44 18.17 -26.88
CA LYS A 15 -22.18 19.25 -27.86
C LYS A 15 -21.93 20.61 -27.17
N ARG A 16 -22.57 20.89 -26.05
CA ARG A 16 -22.35 22.14 -25.28
C ARG A 16 -20.99 22.18 -24.57
N LYS A 17 -20.48 21.05 -24.11
CA LYS A 17 -19.12 20.97 -23.51
C LYS A 17 -18.02 21.18 -24.55
N LYS A 18 -18.12 20.57 -25.73
CA LYS A 18 -17.15 20.73 -26.82
C LYS A 18 -17.03 22.18 -27.32
N ASN A 19 -18.14 22.92 -27.40
CA ASN A 19 -18.11 24.32 -27.85
C ASN A 19 -17.45 25.26 -26.80
N LYS A 20 -17.57 25.00 -25.51
CA LYS A 20 -16.93 25.82 -24.47
C LYS A 20 -15.42 25.60 -24.40
N THR A 21 -14.95 24.38 -24.57
CA THR A 21 -13.51 24.05 -24.63
C THR A 21 -12.86 24.66 -25.88
N ASN A 22 -13.53 24.60 -27.02
CA ASN A 22 -13.05 25.22 -28.25
C ASN A 22 -12.97 26.74 -28.14
N LEU A 23 -13.94 27.39 -27.46
CA LEU A 23 -13.91 28.84 -27.22
C LEU A 23 -12.73 29.24 -26.33
N LEU A 24 -12.44 28.47 -25.30
CA LEU A 24 -11.31 28.72 -24.39
C LEU A 24 -9.97 28.56 -25.11
N ILE A 25 -9.85 27.55 -25.95
CA ILE A 25 -8.66 27.31 -26.79
C ILE A 25 -8.46 28.45 -27.78
N CYS A 26 -9.53 28.92 -28.45
CA CYS A 26 -9.46 30.08 -29.34
C CYS A 26 -9.05 31.36 -28.61
N LEU A 27 -9.52 31.58 -27.37
CA LEU A 27 -9.18 32.76 -26.58
C LEU A 27 -7.72 32.73 -26.09
N MET A 28 -7.23 31.58 -25.69
CA MET A 28 -5.82 31.36 -25.36
C MET A 28 -4.93 31.53 -26.59
N ALA A 29 -5.35 31.04 -27.75
CA ALA A 29 -4.61 31.21 -29.01
C ALA A 29 -4.57 32.69 -29.43
N ALA A 30 -5.67 33.44 -29.25
CA ALA A 30 -5.70 34.88 -29.55
C ALA A 30 -4.78 35.68 -28.61
N LEU A 31 -4.79 35.38 -27.30
CA LEU A 31 -3.88 36.01 -26.32
C LEU A 31 -2.41 35.69 -26.63
N PHE A 32 -2.13 34.45 -26.99
CA PHE A 32 -0.79 34.04 -27.38
C PHE A 32 -0.34 34.75 -28.69
N ALA A 33 -1.24 34.87 -29.67
CA ALA A 33 -0.94 35.61 -30.91
C ALA A 33 -0.67 37.09 -30.64
N ILE A 34 -1.44 37.76 -29.78
CA ILE A 34 -1.21 39.15 -29.38
C ILE A 34 0.13 39.30 -28.66
N GLY A 35 0.43 38.40 -27.71
CA GLY A 35 1.71 38.38 -27.02
C GLY A 35 2.89 38.14 -27.96
N LEU A 36 2.73 37.27 -28.95
CA LEU A 36 3.74 36.98 -29.97
C LEU A 36 3.97 38.18 -30.88
N ILE A 37 2.91 38.89 -31.31
CA ILE A 37 3.01 40.12 -32.10
C ILE A 37 3.74 41.21 -31.34
N PHE A 38 3.42 41.37 -30.03
CA PHE A 38 4.10 42.34 -29.17
C PHE A 38 5.59 42.00 -28.99
N PHE A 39 5.88 40.74 -28.78
CA PHE A 39 7.27 40.25 -28.65
C PHE A 39 8.06 40.45 -29.98
N LEU A 40 7.46 40.10 -31.11
CA LEU A 40 8.08 40.29 -32.41
C LEU A 40 8.32 41.76 -32.73
N ASN A 41 7.37 42.65 -32.43
CA ASN A 41 7.55 44.10 -32.62
C ASN A 41 8.68 44.64 -31.72
N SER A 42 8.75 44.20 -30.47
CA SER A 42 9.83 44.59 -29.55
C SER A 42 11.20 44.12 -30.04
N GLU A 43 11.32 42.91 -30.55
CA GLU A 43 12.56 42.38 -31.13
C GLU A 43 12.95 43.06 -32.44
N ILE A 44 11.99 43.43 -33.27
CA ILE A 44 12.22 44.18 -34.51
C ILE A 44 12.78 45.56 -34.16
N GLN A 45 12.16 46.30 -33.26
CA GLN A 45 12.59 47.62 -32.84
C GLN A 45 14.01 47.59 -32.22
N ARG A 46 14.32 46.61 -31.40
CA ARG A 46 15.62 46.42 -30.76
C ARG A 46 16.74 46.13 -31.79
N ASN A 47 16.44 45.49 -32.86
CA ASN A 47 17.41 45.13 -33.91
C ASN A 47 17.58 46.20 -35.00
N THR A 48 16.60 47.11 -35.18
CA THR A 48 16.62 48.17 -36.21
C THR A 48 17.07 49.52 -35.68
N GLU A 49 16.99 49.78 -34.37
CA GLU A 49 17.43 51.03 -33.75
C GLU A 49 18.69 50.79 -32.90
N LYS A 50 19.84 51.34 -33.27
CA LYS A 50 21.12 51.18 -32.57
C LYS A 50 21.53 52.46 -31.94
N GLU A 51 21.82 52.43 -30.66
CA GLU A 51 22.39 53.55 -29.91
C GLU A 51 23.87 53.78 -30.29
N ILE A 52 24.24 55.03 -30.59
CA ILE A 52 25.63 55.42 -30.82
C ILE A 52 25.97 56.65 -29.98
N THR A 53 27.25 56.81 -29.66
CA THR A 53 27.71 57.99 -28.92
C THR A 53 27.66 59.22 -29.82
N TYR A 54 27.42 60.40 -29.23
CA TYR A 54 27.43 61.69 -29.94
C TYR A 54 28.71 61.90 -30.72
N THR A 55 29.87 61.52 -30.16
CA THR A 55 31.17 61.58 -30.83
C THR A 55 31.20 60.77 -32.12
N LYS A 56 30.63 59.59 -32.11
CA LYS A 56 30.53 58.70 -33.30
C LYS A 56 29.58 59.28 -34.36
N PHE A 57 28.51 59.94 -33.93
CA PHE A 57 27.61 60.66 -34.84
C PHE A 57 28.37 61.77 -35.55
N ILE A 58 29.19 62.60 -34.87
CA ILE A 58 30.02 63.66 -35.47
C ILE A 58 31.07 63.05 -36.43
N GLU A 59 31.65 61.89 -36.11
CA GLU A 59 32.55 61.21 -37.02
C GLU A 59 31.84 60.74 -38.30
N MET A 60 30.59 60.22 -38.19
CA MET A 60 29.77 59.83 -39.35
C MET A 60 29.43 61.04 -40.22
N LEU A 61 29.17 62.21 -39.67
CA LEU A 61 28.96 63.44 -40.40
C LEU A 61 30.24 63.84 -41.15
N LYS A 62 31.42 63.80 -40.50
CA LYS A 62 32.72 64.12 -41.15
C LYS A 62 33.07 63.17 -42.30
N LYS A 63 32.60 61.91 -42.24
CA LYS A 63 32.83 60.88 -43.24
C LYS A 63 31.75 60.85 -44.31
N ASP A 64 30.83 61.83 -44.35
CA ASP A 64 29.68 61.91 -45.27
C ASP A 64 28.80 60.67 -45.30
N GLN A 65 28.61 60.01 -44.15
CA GLN A 65 27.86 58.77 -44.01
C GLN A 65 26.41 58.98 -43.57
N VAL A 66 25.99 60.21 -43.25
CA VAL A 66 24.65 60.54 -42.75
C VAL A 66 23.81 61.09 -43.91
N LYS A 67 22.59 60.53 -44.07
CA LYS A 67 21.62 60.94 -45.09
C LYS A 67 20.67 62.01 -44.53
N LYS A 68 20.09 61.75 -43.37
CA LYS A 68 19.08 62.60 -42.75
C LYS A 68 19.23 62.56 -41.21
N VAL A 69 18.96 63.67 -40.57
CA VAL A 69 18.95 63.82 -39.09
C VAL A 69 17.58 64.31 -38.66
N THR A 70 16.95 63.63 -37.71
CA THR A 70 15.67 64.03 -37.11
C THR A 70 15.86 64.34 -35.66
N PHE A 71 15.58 65.58 -35.27
CA PHE A 71 15.62 66.00 -33.87
C PHE A 71 14.30 65.67 -33.16
N GLN A 72 14.35 64.83 -32.15
CA GLN A 72 13.24 64.52 -31.24
C GLN A 72 13.50 65.16 -29.87
N SER A 73 12.53 65.17 -28.98
CA SER A 73 12.61 65.87 -27.68
C SER A 73 13.81 65.43 -26.84
N ASN A 74 14.22 64.17 -26.83
CA ASN A 74 15.26 63.62 -26.01
C ASN A 74 16.40 62.92 -26.77
N MET A 75 16.28 62.79 -28.09
CA MET A 75 17.26 62.08 -28.93
C MET A 75 17.34 62.62 -30.33
N ILE A 76 18.43 62.35 -30.99
CA ILE A 76 18.70 62.65 -32.36
C ILE A 76 18.70 61.34 -33.15
N VAL A 77 17.77 61.15 -34.07
CA VAL A 77 17.67 59.97 -34.93
C VAL A 77 18.44 60.24 -36.22
N ILE A 78 19.29 59.31 -36.63
CA ILE A 78 20.25 59.42 -37.72
C ILE A 78 20.00 58.35 -38.75
N GLU A 79 19.68 58.74 -39.97
CA GLU A 79 19.55 57.81 -41.11
C GLU A 79 20.88 57.77 -41.88
N PRO A 80 21.55 56.63 -42.00
CA PRO A 80 22.78 56.49 -42.75
C PRO A 80 22.56 56.46 -44.28
N LYS A 81 23.53 56.95 -45.06
CA LYS A 81 23.51 56.86 -46.55
C LYS A 81 23.66 55.41 -47.00
N THR A 82 24.45 54.61 -46.32
CA THR A 82 24.63 53.18 -46.64
C THR A 82 23.55 52.38 -45.89
N LYS A 83 22.63 51.74 -46.60
CA LYS A 83 21.52 50.98 -46.04
C LYS A 83 22.01 49.63 -45.58
N GLU A 84 22.39 49.50 -44.30
CA GLU A 84 22.42 48.20 -43.64
C GLU A 84 20.98 47.70 -43.46
N LYS A 85 20.65 46.51 -43.97
CA LYS A 85 19.33 45.91 -43.84
C LYS A 85 19.39 44.71 -42.89
N VAL A 86 18.55 44.71 -41.90
CA VAL A 86 18.28 43.55 -41.05
C VAL A 86 16.81 43.16 -41.31
N ALA A 87 16.58 41.97 -41.83
CA ALA A 87 15.23 41.45 -42.10
C ALA A 87 14.33 42.38 -42.97
N MET A 88 14.84 42.94 -44.07
CA MET A 88 14.18 43.91 -44.96
C MET A 88 13.98 45.32 -44.42
N LEU A 89 14.34 45.62 -43.18
CA LEU A 89 14.22 46.95 -42.57
C LEU A 89 15.58 47.66 -42.53
N THR A 90 15.56 48.99 -42.70
CA THR A 90 16.80 49.81 -42.65
C THR A 90 17.17 50.09 -41.24
N VAL A 91 18.44 49.90 -40.87
CA VAL A 91 18.95 50.23 -39.54
C VAL A 91 19.05 51.74 -39.38
N THR A 92 18.46 52.32 -38.33
CA THR A 92 18.61 53.71 -37.92
C THR A 92 19.46 53.78 -36.67
N TYR A 93 20.24 54.86 -36.56
CA TYR A 93 21.04 55.11 -35.36
C TYR A 93 20.40 56.22 -34.52
N TYR A 94 20.51 56.17 -33.21
CA TYR A 94 20.08 57.26 -32.35
C TYR A 94 21.15 57.61 -31.30
N THR A 95 21.17 58.88 -30.90
CA THR A 95 22.02 59.37 -29.85
C THR A 95 21.26 60.36 -28.94
N GLY A 96 21.66 60.48 -27.69
CA GLY A 96 21.06 61.48 -26.79
C GLY A 96 21.18 62.90 -27.33
N TYR A 97 20.18 63.73 -27.02
CA TYR A 97 20.19 65.13 -27.39
C TYR A 97 21.28 65.87 -26.64
N VAL A 98 22.19 66.54 -27.36
CA VAL A 98 23.23 67.43 -26.81
C VAL A 98 22.95 68.82 -27.35
N ASN A 99 22.91 69.81 -26.45
CA ASN A 99 22.69 71.21 -26.83
C ASN A 99 23.97 71.81 -27.49
N ASP A 100 24.13 71.53 -28.77
CA ASP A 100 25.23 72.04 -29.59
C ASP A 100 24.68 73.04 -30.60
N GLU A 101 24.79 74.32 -30.27
CA GLU A 101 24.28 75.45 -31.07
C GLU A 101 24.92 75.52 -32.46
N LYS A 102 26.13 74.98 -32.64
CA LYS A 102 26.80 74.92 -33.95
C LYS A 102 26.38 73.79 -34.83
N LEU A 103 25.79 72.74 -34.27
CA LEU A 103 25.42 71.54 -35.01
C LEU A 103 24.46 71.85 -36.16
N VAL A 104 23.44 72.64 -35.92
CA VAL A 104 22.43 72.98 -36.96
C VAL A 104 23.07 73.81 -38.09
N GLN A 105 23.97 74.73 -37.75
CA GLN A 105 24.73 75.53 -38.76
C GLN A 105 25.71 74.63 -39.53
N ASP A 106 26.40 73.73 -38.84
CA ASP A 106 27.33 72.79 -39.49
C ASP A 106 26.60 71.79 -40.40
N LEU A 107 25.40 71.29 -40.00
CA LEU A 107 24.57 70.42 -40.87
C LEU A 107 24.18 71.11 -42.18
N LEU A 108 23.83 72.40 -42.14
CA LEU A 108 23.45 73.20 -43.33
C LEU A 108 24.65 73.58 -44.18
N ASN A 109 25.66 74.19 -43.58
CA ASN A 109 26.70 74.88 -44.34
C ASN A 109 27.92 74.01 -44.63
N LYS A 110 28.18 72.99 -43.85
CA LYS A 110 29.41 72.20 -43.91
C LYS A 110 29.19 70.78 -44.40
N TYR A 111 28.08 70.16 -44.02
CA TYR A 111 27.81 68.73 -44.31
C TYR A 111 26.68 68.52 -45.31
N GLY A 112 25.82 69.53 -45.56
CA GLY A 112 24.72 69.46 -46.57
C GLY A 112 23.73 68.34 -46.29
N VAL A 113 23.49 68.01 -45.02
CA VAL A 113 22.63 66.91 -44.60
C VAL A 113 21.24 67.43 -44.30
N GLU A 114 20.24 66.76 -44.86
CA GLU A 114 18.82 67.04 -44.57
C GLU A 114 18.49 66.83 -43.12
N PHE A 115 17.88 67.81 -42.46
CA PHE A 115 17.43 67.67 -41.09
C PHE A 115 16.00 68.16 -40.89
N THR A 116 15.29 67.51 -39.95
CA THR A 116 13.90 67.84 -39.58
C THR A 116 13.79 67.78 -38.05
N ALA A 117 12.91 68.62 -37.51
CA ALA A 117 12.50 68.50 -36.09
C ALA A 117 11.09 67.95 -36.02
N GLU A 118 10.86 67.02 -35.14
CA GLU A 118 9.54 66.44 -34.92
C GLU A 118 8.66 67.45 -34.22
N ILE A 119 7.53 67.79 -34.82
CA ILE A 119 6.54 68.68 -34.26
C ILE A 119 5.64 67.84 -33.36
N GLN A 120 5.72 67.98 -32.02
CA GLN A 120 4.76 67.36 -31.12
C GLN A 120 3.36 67.93 -31.42
N SER A 121 2.53 67.15 -32.11
CA SER A 121 1.08 67.38 -32.17
C SER A 121 0.49 67.06 -30.79
N SER A 122 -0.24 67.98 -30.22
CA SER A 122 -0.85 67.87 -28.87
C SER A 122 -2.06 66.90 -28.87
N SER A 123 -1.81 65.62 -29.17
CA SER A 123 -2.83 64.58 -29.07
C SER A 123 -2.60 63.65 -27.83
N GLY A 124 -1.87 64.13 -26.84
CA GLY A 124 -1.51 63.34 -25.66
C GLY A 124 -2.69 62.75 -24.87
N ILE A 125 -3.88 63.35 -25.00
CA ILE A 125 -5.09 62.79 -24.40
C ILE A 125 -5.58 61.56 -25.19
N MET A 126 -5.51 61.59 -26.53
CA MET A 126 -5.95 60.50 -27.35
C MET A 126 -5.00 59.29 -27.28
N ASP A 127 -3.68 59.56 -27.22
CA ASP A 127 -2.67 58.51 -27.08
C ASP A 127 -2.72 57.91 -25.66
N PHE A 128 -2.97 58.67 -24.61
CA PHE A 128 -3.20 58.20 -23.25
C PHE A 128 -4.49 57.33 -23.19
N LEU A 129 -5.58 57.75 -23.81
CA LEU A 129 -6.84 56.98 -23.88
C LEU A 129 -6.64 55.64 -24.59
N LEU A 130 -5.97 55.65 -25.74
CA LEU A 130 -5.72 54.46 -26.55
C LEU A 130 -4.71 53.47 -25.89
N SER A 131 -3.64 54.01 -25.27
CA SER A 131 -2.54 53.21 -24.75
C SER A 131 -2.81 52.64 -23.36
N TYR A 132 -3.61 53.33 -22.54
CA TYR A 132 -3.85 52.91 -21.12
C TYR A 132 -5.30 52.61 -20.81
N ILE A 133 -6.23 53.45 -21.21
CA ILE A 133 -7.65 53.29 -20.80
C ILE A 133 -8.33 52.16 -21.59
N LEU A 134 -8.10 52.05 -22.88
CA LEU A 134 -8.72 51.04 -23.71
C LEU A 134 -8.31 49.59 -23.35
N PRO A 135 -7.01 49.27 -23.07
CA PRO A 135 -6.63 47.96 -22.58
C PRO A 135 -7.19 47.65 -21.21
N ILE A 136 -7.21 48.64 -20.27
CA ILE A 136 -7.77 48.47 -18.91
C ILE A 136 -9.30 48.24 -18.99
N ALA A 137 -10.01 49.03 -19.82
CA ALA A 137 -11.44 48.83 -20.05
C ALA A 137 -11.73 47.46 -20.68
N GLY A 138 -10.93 47.02 -21.62
CA GLY A 138 -11.00 45.70 -22.24
C GLY A 138 -10.80 44.59 -21.20
N LEU A 139 -9.81 44.73 -20.33
CA LEU A 139 -9.57 43.80 -19.22
C LEU A 139 -10.75 43.76 -18.21
N TRP A 140 -11.33 44.92 -17.88
CA TRP A 140 -12.51 45.03 -17.01
C TRP A 140 -13.77 44.40 -17.64
N ILE A 141 -13.98 44.59 -18.92
CA ILE A 141 -15.10 43.97 -19.67
C ILE A 141 -14.91 42.45 -19.72
N LEU A 142 -13.66 41.97 -19.94
CA LEU A 142 -13.31 40.54 -19.90
C LEU A 142 -13.54 39.94 -18.51
N LEU A 143 -13.09 40.62 -17.46
CA LEU A 143 -13.29 40.19 -16.07
C LEU A 143 -14.79 40.19 -15.70
N TRP A 144 -15.56 41.18 -16.13
CA TRP A 144 -16.99 41.25 -15.92
C TRP A 144 -17.74 40.13 -16.67
N PHE A 145 -17.35 39.85 -17.90
CA PHE A 145 -17.91 38.74 -18.68
C PHE A 145 -17.56 37.38 -18.05
N PHE A 146 -16.34 37.24 -17.55
CA PHE A 146 -15.88 36.04 -16.84
C PHE A 146 -16.65 35.85 -15.51
N MET A 147 -16.82 36.92 -14.73
CA MET A 147 -17.61 36.90 -13.50
C MET A 147 -19.11 36.62 -13.78
N ARG A 148 -19.68 37.23 -14.82
CA ARG A 148 -21.06 36.98 -15.22
C ARG A 148 -21.30 35.58 -15.78
N SER A 149 -20.30 34.99 -16.45
CA SER A 149 -20.31 33.59 -16.89
C SER A 149 -20.13 32.62 -15.71
N ALA A 150 -19.34 33.00 -14.72
CA ALA A 150 -19.13 32.24 -13.50
C ALA A 150 -20.38 32.21 -12.61
N THR A 151 -21.20 33.27 -12.59
CA THR A 151 -22.43 33.34 -11.76
C THR A 151 -23.67 32.72 -12.44
N LYS A 152 -23.70 32.59 -13.76
CA LYS A 152 -24.85 31.97 -14.47
C LYS A 152 -24.70 30.47 -14.77
N GLY A 153 -23.53 29.90 -14.53
CA GLY A 153 -23.28 28.47 -14.74
C GLY A 153 -22.46 27.89 -13.60
N GLY A 154 -23.00 27.71 -12.39
CA GLY A 154 -22.34 27.11 -11.24
C GLY A 154 -20.81 27.22 -11.30
N GLY A 155 -20.24 28.14 -10.54
CA GLY A 155 -18.85 28.58 -10.67
C GLY A 155 -17.82 27.45 -10.79
N ILE A 156 -16.67 27.77 -11.33
CA ILE A 156 -15.47 26.90 -11.37
C ILE A 156 -15.14 26.34 -9.97
N MET A 157 -15.51 27.02 -8.90
CA MET A 157 -15.45 26.54 -7.52
C MET A 157 -16.64 25.65 -7.08
N GLY A 158 -17.79 25.68 -7.76
CA GLY A 158 -18.94 24.82 -7.44
C GLY A 158 -18.78 23.37 -7.94
N GLY A 159 -17.78 23.09 -8.77
CA GLY A 159 -17.45 21.74 -9.23
C GLY A 159 -16.37 21.04 -8.41
N VAL A 160 -15.59 21.77 -7.62
CA VAL A 160 -14.53 21.20 -6.75
C VAL A 160 -15.14 20.48 -5.52
N GLY A 161 -16.36 20.82 -5.12
CA GLY A 161 -17.07 20.16 -4.01
C GLY A 161 -17.99 19.01 -4.40
N LYS A 162 -18.27 18.79 -5.69
CA LYS A 162 -18.98 17.58 -6.15
C LYS A 162 -17.95 16.53 -6.50
N SER A 163 -17.60 15.73 -5.53
CA SER A 163 -16.80 14.53 -5.71
C SER A 163 -17.49 13.61 -6.72
N ASN A 164 -16.86 13.40 -7.87
CA ASN A 164 -17.12 12.26 -8.76
C ASN A 164 -16.40 11.00 -8.22
N ALA A 165 -16.24 10.86 -6.90
CA ALA A 165 -15.79 9.61 -6.33
C ALA A 165 -16.78 8.53 -6.78
N LYS A 166 -16.27 7.53 -7.47
CA LYS A 166 -17.04 6.32 -7.79
C LYS A 166 -17.32 5.63 -6.46
N MET A 167 -18.42 5.95 -5.82
CA MET A 167 -18.93 5.14 -4.73
C MET A 167 -19.36 3.80 -5.33
N TYR A 168 -18.73 2.74 -4.87
CA TYR A 168 -19.13 1.39 -5.26
C TYR A 168 -20.37 1.02 -4.46
N VAL A 169 -21.53 1.10 -5.11
CA VAL A 169 -22.79 0.64 -4.54
C VAL A 169 -23.14 -0.68 -5.19
N GLU A 170 -22.97 -1.76 -4.47
CA GLU A 170 -23.42 -3.09 -4.88
C GLU A 170 -24.86 -3.29 -4.38
N LYS A 171 -25.83 -3.31 -5.26
CA LYS A 171 -27.24 -3.57 -4.90
C LYS A 171 -27.46 -4.98 -4.36
N LYS A 172 -26.67 -5.94 -4.81
CA LYS A 172 -26.60 -7.32 -4.33
C LYS A 172 -25.14 -7.77 -4.42
N THR A 173 -24.58 -8.23 -3.32
CA THR A 173 -23.17 -8.68 -3.28
C THR A 173 -22.99 -10.07 -3.89
N GLY A 174 -24.04 -10.89 -3.92
CA GLY A 174 -23.97 -12.29 -4.38
C GLY A 174 -23.19 -13.21 -3.44
N VAL A 175 -22.56 -12.69 -2.39
CA VAL A 175 -21.77 -13.43 -1.39
C VAL A 175 -22.59 -13.59 -0.12
N THR A 176 -22.57 -14.79 0.48
CA THR A 176 -23.27 -15.14 1.72
C THR A 176 -22.30 -15.72 2.75
N PHE A 177 -22.75 -16.01 3.97
CA PHE A 177 -21.89 -16.66 4.97
C PHE A 177 -21.47 -18.09 4.58
N LYS A 178 -22.10 -18.72 3.59
CA LYS A 178 -21.67 -20.00 3.02
C LYS A 178 -20.37 -19.90 2.23
N ASP A 179 -20.10 -18.73 1.68
CA ASP A 179 -18.90 -18.43 0.90
C ASP A 179 -17.72 -18.01 1.79
N VAL A 180 -17.94 -17.91 3.11
CA VAL A 180 -16.94 -17.58 4.11
C VAL A 180 -16.72 -18.81 4.98
N ALA A 181 -15.52 -19.36 4.96
CA ALA A 181 -15.13 -20.49 5.79
C ALA A 181 -14.34 -20.02 7.02
N GLY A 182 -14.41 -20.79 8.10
CA GLY A 182 -13.84 -20.42 9.39
C GLY A 182 -14.56 -19.24 10.05
N GLU A 183 -13.97 -18.66 11.09
CA GLU A 183 -14.45 -17.46 11.76
C GLU A 183 -15.88 -17.57 12.32
N GLU A 184 -16.22 -18.70 12.95
CA GLU A 184 -17.59 -18.98 13.39
C GLU A 184 -18.10 -17.97 14.41
N GLU A 185 -17.26 -17.52 15.35
CA GLU A 185 -17.62 -16.50 16.35
C GLU A 185 -17.88 -15.13 15.72
N ALA A 186 -17.09 -14.78 14.70
CA ALA A 186 -17.31 -13.55 13.92
C ALA A 186 -18.62 -13.64 13.12
N LYS A 187 -18.91 -14.79 12.49
CA LYS A 187 -20.17 -15.04 11.78
C LYS A 187 -21.37 -14.99 12.71
N GLU A 188 -21.29 -15.60 13.89
CA GLU A 188 -22.36 -15.55 14.90
C GLU A 188 -22.69 -14.11 15.27
N SER A 189 -21.65 -13.33 15.63
CA SER A 189 -21.80 -11.90 15.94
C SER A 189 -22.41 -11.09 14.79
N LEU A 190 -22.05 -11.42 13.54
CA LEU A 190 -22.60 -10.76 12.35
C LEU A 190 -24.02 -11.23 12.04
N THR A 191 -24.37 -12.48 12.34
CA THR A 191 -25.73 -13.02 12.15
C THR A 191 -26.75 -12.29 13.02
N GLU A 192 -26.36 -11.85 14.21
CA GLU A 192 -27.20 -10.97 15.02
C GLU A 192 -27.50 -9.65 14.28
N LEU A 193 -26.52 -9.07 13.59
CA LEU A 193 -26.73 -7.84 12.80
C LEU A 193 -27.64 -8.08 11.59
N VAL A 194 -27.58 -9.28 10.98
CA VAL A 194 -28.53 -9.69 9.93
C VAL A 194 -29.96 -9.73 10.47
N ASP A 195 -30.18 -10.36 11.64
CA ASP A 195 -31.50 -10.42 12.25
C ASP A 195 -32.02 -9.02 12.60
N PHE A 196 -31.16 -8.11 13.07
CA PHE A 196 -31.50 -6.70 13.26
C PHE A 196 -31.97 -6.00 11.98
N LEU A 197 -31.31 -6.24 10.86
CA LEU A 197 -31.67 -5.63 9.58
C LEU A 197 -32.97 -6.20 9.03
N LYS A 198 -33.19 -7.52 9.20
CA LYS A 198 -34.40 -8.21 8.73
C LYS A 198 -35.61 -7.98 9.62
N ASN A 199 -35.42 -7.93 10.94
CA ASN A 199 -36.48 -7.94 11.95
C ASN A 199 -36.35 -6.82 13.00
N PRO A 200 -36.24 -5.53 12.63
CA PRO A 200 -35.95 -4.43 13.56
C PRO A 200 -37.01 -4.27 14.65
N ASP A 201 -38.26 -4.59 14.36
CA ASP A 201 -39.39 -4.41 15.30
C ASP A 201 -39.38 -5.41 16.47
N LYS A 202 -38.76 -6.59 16.30
CA LYS A 202 -38.59 -7.57 17.36
C LYS A 202 -37.75 -6.99 18.52
N TYR A 203 -36.71 -6.26 18.18
CA TYR A 203 -35.78 -5.66 19.15
C TYR A 203 -36.36 -4.39 19.77
N LYS A 204 -37.04 -3.56 18.98
CA LYS A 204 -37.72 -2.35 19.49
C LYS A 204 -38.79 -2.68 20.55
N LYS A 205 -39.55 -3.76 20.38
CA LYS A 205 -40.58 -4.18 21.32
C LYS A 205 -40.06 -4.50 22.72
N ILE A 206 -38.82 -4.97 22.82
CA ILE A 206 -38.18 -5.31 24.09
C ILE A 206 -37.39 -4.09 24.64
N GLY A 207 -37.25 -3.01 23.87
CA GLY A 207 -36.47 -1.83 24.24
C GLY A 207 -34.98 -1.95 23.97
N ALA A 208 -34.54 -2.96 23.18
CA ALA A 208 -33.16 -3.09 22.79
C ALA A 208 -32.74 -1.98 21.82
N ARG A 209 -31.58 -1.39 22.08
CA ARG A 209 -30.99 -0.38 21.18
C ARG A 209 -30.24 -1.07 20.05
N LEU A 210 -30.56 -0.71 18.82
CA LEU A 210 -29.84 -1.21 17.65
C LEU A 210 -28.41 -0.64 17.63
N PRO A 211 -27.39 -1.48 17.42
CA PRO A 211 -26.03 -0.98 17.25
C PRO A 211 -25.96 -0.13 15.99
N LYS A 212 -25.28 1.03 16.07
CA LYS A 212 -25.07 1.90 14.91
C LYS A 212 -23.96 1.40 14.02
N GLY A 213 -22.95 0.72 14.59
CA GLY A 213 -21.84 0.20 13.84
C GLY A 213 -21.10 -0.92 14.54
N ALA A 214 -20.35 -1.69 13.73
CA ALA A 214 -19.42 -2.69 14.21
C ALA A 214 -18.03 -2.48 13.56
N LEU A 215 -16.98 -2.77 14.31
CA LEU A 215 -15.61 -2.69 13.87
C LEU A 215 -15.04 -4.09 13.72
N LEU A 216 -14.68 -4.48 12.49
CA LEU A 216 -13.95 -5.71 12.19
C LEU A 216 -12.46 -5.47 12.44
N VAL A 217 -11.86 -6.25 13.32
CA VAL A 217 -10.47 -6.09 13.76
C VAL A 217 -9.73 -7.40 13.56
N GLY A 218 -8.57 -7.36 12.93
CA GLY A 218 -7.74 -8.56 12.75
C GLY A 218 -6.61 -8.36 11.75
N PRO A 219 -5.75 -9.38 11.58
CA PRO A 219 -4.64 -9.33 10.64
C PRO A 219 -5.09 -9.08 9.20
N PRO A 220 -4.20 -8.58 8.31
CA PRO A 220 -4.50 -8.50 6.87
C PRO A 220 -4.74 -9.92 6.31
N GLY A 221 -5.60 -10.03 5.30
CA GLY A 221 -5.87 -11.30 4.62
C GLY A 221 -6.82 -12.27 5.33
N THR A 222 -7.37 -11.94 6.52
CA THR A 222 -8.31 -12.79 7.27
C THR A 222 -9.76 -12.73 6.76
N GLY A 223 -10.06 -11.98 5.70
CA GLY A 223 -11.39 -11.98 5.10
C GLY A 223 -12.37 -10.93 5.62
N LYS A 224 -11.92 -9.88 6.35
CA LYS A 224 -12.78 -8.81 6.89
C LYS A 224 -13.70 -8.19 5.86
N THR A 225 -13.19 -7.86 4.69
CA THR A 225 -13.98 -7.28 3.57
C THR A 225 -14.98 -8.30 3.02
N LEU A 226 -14.60 -9.59 2.96
CA LEU A 226 -15.47 -10.67 2.51
C LEU A 226 -16.63 -10.89 3.50
N LEU A 227 -16.34 -10.90 4.81
CA LEU A 227 -17.35 -10.98 5.88
C LEU A 227 -18.36 -9.83 5.80
N ALA A 228 -17.88 -8.59 5.54
CA ALA A 228 -18.77 -7.44 5.37
C ALA A 228 -19.69 -7.57 4.14
N LYS A 229 -19.17 -8.09 3.03
CA LYS A 229 -19.97 -8.41 1.83
C LYS A 229 -20.97 -9.54 2.09
N ALA A 230 -20.55 -10.59 2.80
CA ALA A 230 -21.41 -11.71 3.17
C ALA A 230 -22.57 -11.27 4.07
N LEU A 231 -22.29 -10.38 5.03
CA LEU A 231 -23.34 -9.79 5.87
C LEU A 231 -24.42 -9.07 5.02
N ALA A 232 -23.99 -8.27 4.04
CA ALA A 232 -24.93 -7.56 3.17
C ALA A 232 -25.72 -8.49 2.28
N GLY A 233 -25.09 -9.54 1.73
CA GLY A 233 -25.77 -10.56 0.94
C GLY A 233 -26.75 -11.38 1.75
N GLU A 234 -26.37 -11.79 2.96
CA GLU A 234 -27.25 -12.52 3.87
C GLU A 234 -28.45 -11.67 4.33
N ALA A 235 -28.23 -10.38 4.59
CA ALA A 235 -29.29 -9.45 4.91
C ALA A 235 -30.16 -9.04 3.70
N GLY A 236 -29.65 -9.21 2.47
CA GLY A 236 -30.31 -8.81 1.23
C GLY A 236 -30.43 -7.31 1.05
N VAL A 237 -29.48 -6.54 1.58
CA VAL A 237 -29.49 -5.07 1.57
C VAL A 237 -28.35 -4.50 0.70
N PRO A 238 -28.49 -3.25 0.18
CA PRO A 238 -27.43 -2.58 -0.55
C PRO A 238 -26.16 -2.40 0.29
N PHE A 239 -25.01 -2.57 -0.37
CA PHE A 239 -23.68 -2.48 0.22
C PHE A 239 -22.90 -1.31 -0.39
N PHE A 240 -22.54 -0.34 0.46
CA PHE A 240 -21.68 0.77 0.11
C PHE A 240 -20.26 0.48 0.59
N SER A 241 -19.31 0.34 -0.32
CA SER A 241 -17.92 0.04 0.01
C SER A 241 -17.00 1.19 -0.37
N LEU A 242 -16.18 1.64 0.60
CA LEU A 242 -15.17 2.67 0.43
C LEU A 242 -13.92 2.29 1.24
N SER A 243 -12.74 2.73 0.78
CA SER A 243 -11.54 2.71 1.59
C SER A 243 -11.44 4.00 2.42
N GLY A 244 -10.89 3.92 3.64
CA GLY A 244 -10.56 5.09 4.44
C GLY A 244 -9.66 6.07 3.70
N SER A 245 -8.79 5.58 2.82
CA SER A 245 -7.94 6.38 1.95
C SER A 245 -8.71 7.23 0.94
N ASP A 246 -9.91 6.80 0.52
CA ASP A 246 -10.76 7.57 -0.41
C ASP A 246 -11.25 8.90 0.17
N PHE A 247 -11.19 9.05 1.48
CA PHE A 247 -11.56 10.28 2.17
C PHE A 247 -10.38 11.22 2.42
N VAL A 248 -9.16 10.78 2.16
CA VAL A 248 -7.94 11.59 2.34
C VAL A 248 -7.62 12.32 1.04
N GLU A 249 -7.73 13.64 1.06
CA GLU A 249 -7.48 14.50 -0.09
C GLU A 249 -6.51 15.63 0.26
N MET A 250 -5.88 16.24 -0.76
CA MET A 250 -4.99 17.37 -0.55
C MET A 250 -5.73 18.68 -0.22
N PHE A 251 -7.02 18.77 -0.56
CA PHE A 251 -7.83 19.97 -0.34
C PHE A 251 -8.72 19.82 0.89
N VAL A 252 -8.56 20.75 1.82
CA VAL A 252 -9.35 20.77 3.07
C VAL A 252 -10.86 20.85 2.80
N GLY A 253 -11.61 19.95 3.42
CA GLY A 253 -13.08 19.90 3.35
C GLY A 253 -13.66 18.98 2.26
N VAL A 254 -12.84 18.45 1.33
CA VAL A 254 -13.32 17.51 0.29
C VAL A 254 -13.69 16.18 0.92
N GLY A 255 -12.85 15.62 1.80
CA GLY A 255 -13.14 14.38 2.52
C GLY A 255 -14.41 14.49 3.36
N ALA A 256 -14.59 15.58 4.09
CA ALA A 256 -15.82 15.84 4.85
C ALA A 256 -17.08 15.95 3.96
N SER A 257 -16.95 16.48 2.75
CA SER A 257 -18.05 16.51 1.78
C SER A 257 -18.41 15.11 1.28
N ARG A 258 -17.41 14.25 1.03
CA ARG A 258 -17.62 12.84 0.64
C ARG A 258 -18.35 12.05 1.71
N VAL A 259 -17.97 12.24 2.98
CA VAL A 259 -18.68 11.61 4.11
C VAL A 259 -20.16 12.02 4.11
N ARG A 260 -20.48 13.31 4.01
CA ARG A 260 -21.86 13.77 3.94
C ARG A 260 -22.64 13.20 2.75
N ASP A 261 -22.03 13.16 1.59
CA ASP A 261 -22.65 12.62 0.38
C ASP A 261 -22.93 11.11 0.50
N LEU A 262 -22.00 10.36 1.11
CA LEU A 262 -22.17 8.94 1.42
C LEU A 262 -23.37 8.69 2.31
N PHE A 263 -23.44 9.37 3.46
CA PHE A 263 -24.55 9.20 4.42
C PHE A 263 -25.89 9.65 3.83
N LYS A 264 -25.92 10.70 3.03
CA LYS A 264 -27.12 11.14 2.32
C LYS A 264 -27.62 10.08 1.32
N GLN A 265 -26.72 9.45 0.56
CA GLN A 265 -27.07 8.38 -0.38
C GLN A 265 -27.51 7.12 0.38
N ALA A 266 -26.79 6.70 1.40
CA ALA A 266 -27.15 5.56 2.23
C ALA A 266 -28.54 5.75 2.87
N THR A 267 -28.84 6.96 3.38
CA THR A 267 -30.17 7.28 3.94
C THR A 267 -31.26 7.16 2.90
N SER A 268 -30.99 7.47 1.64
CA SER A 268 -31.99 7.33 0.56
C SER A 268 -32.22 5.89 0.11
N MET A 269 -31.31 4.98 0.45
CA MET A 269 -31.35 3.56 0.07
C MET A 269 -31.48 2.62 1.28
N ALA A 270 -31.85 3.15 2.43
CA ALA A 270 -32.05 2.36 3.64
C ALA A 270 -33.22 1.34 3.48
N PRO A 271 -33.11 0.11 4.02
CA PRO A 271 -31.99 -0.39 4.82
C PRO A 271 -30.74 -0.70 3.97
N CYS A 272 -29.53 -0.43 4.52
CA CYS A 272 -28.26 -0.66 3.81
C CYS A 272 -27.08 -0.79 4.79
N ILE A 273 -25.96 -1.27 4.27
CA ILE A 273 -24.69 -1.34 4.99
C ILE A 273 -23.69 -0.38 4.37
N ILE A 274 -23.04 0.42 5.20
CA ILE A 274 -21.87 1.24 4.84
C ILE A 274 -20.63 0.53 5.37
N PHE A 275 -19.71 0.15 4.48
CA PHE A 275 -18.45 -0.46 4.84
C PHE A 275 -17.29 0.50 4.54
N ILE A 276 -16.46 0.75 5.54
CA ILE A 276 -15.26 1.58 5.44
C ILE A 276 -14.07 0.69 5.76
N ASP A 277 -13.35 0.28 4.71
CA ASP A 277 -12.11 -0.47 4.87
C ASP A 277 -10.96 0.45 5.26
N GLU A 278 -9.95 -0.08 5.96
CA GLU A 278 -8.79 0.69 6.42
C GLU A 278 -9.19 2.00 7.14
N ILE A 279 -10.15 1.92 8.05
CA ILE A 279 -10.69 3.11 8.73
C ILE A 279 -9.62 3.90 9.50
N ASP A 280 -8.52 3.28 9.84
CA ASP A 280 -7.35 3.90 10.48
C ASP A 280 -6.68 4.97 9.60
N ALA A 281 -6.90 4.96 8.27
CA ALA A 281 -6.44 6.03 7.39
C ALA A 281 -7.00 7.41 7.78
N ILE A 282 -8.25 7.46 8.27
CA ILE A 282 -8.93 8.68 8.71
C ILE A 282 -9.10 8.75 10.23
N GLY A 283 -9.14 7.59 10.89
CA GLY A 283 -9.48 7.44 12.31
C GLY A 283 -8.31 7.58 13.28
N LYS A 284 -7.12 7.98 12.85
CA LYS A 284 -5.90 8.01 13.65
C LYS A 284 -5.98 9.02 14.81
N SER A 285 -5.51 8.61 16.00
CA SER A 285 -5.46 9.41 17.23
C SER A 285 -4.65 10.71 17.07
N ARG A 286 -4.99 11.72 17.88
CA ARG A 286 -4.46 13.10 17.84
C ARG A 286 -3.01 13.23 18.30
N ASP A 287 -2.44 12.23 18.95
CA ASP A 287 -1.14 12.31 19.62
C ASP A 287 0.07 12.21 18.68
N SER A 288 -0.12 11.92 17.40
CA SER A 288 0.96 11.92 16.41
C SER A 288 1.24 13.34 15.89
N GLN A 289 2.05 14.09 16.63
CA GLN A 289 2.59 15.38 16.18
C GLN A 289 3.62 15.14 15.05
N TYR A 290 3.39 15.75 13.91
CA TYR A 290 4.26 16.25 12.84
C TYR A 290 3.65 16.01 11.45
N GLY A 291 3.25 17.11 10.78
CA GLY A 291 2.95 17.17 9.35
C GLY A 291 1.66 17.91 8.99
N GLY A 292 1.74 18.86 8.05
CA GLY A 292 0.65 19.74 7.59
C GLY A 292 -0.56 19.07 6.89
N GLY A 293 -0.65 17.73 6.86
CA GLY A 293 -1.82 16.98 6.36
C GLY A 293 -2.81 16.56 7.45
N ASN A 294 -2.62 17.01 8.70
CA ASN A 294 -3.39 16.53 9.83
C ASN A 294 -4.78 17.20 9.95
N ASP A 295 -4.95 18.41 9.42
CA ASP A 295 -6.20 19.18 9.61
C ASP A 295 -7.34 18.66 8.73
N GLU A 296 -7.04 18.20 7.52
CA GLU A 296 -8.03 17.61 6.61
C GLU A 296 -8.56 16.28 7.17
N ARG A 297 -7.66 15.39 7.63
CA ARG A 297 -8.04 14.13 8.27
C ARG A 297 -8.89 14.34 9.52
N LYS A 298 -8.51 15.30 10.39
CA LYS A 298 -9.29 15.67 11.58
C LYS A 298 -10.69 16.17 11.22
N GLN A 299 -10.79 17.00 10.18
CA GLN A 299 -12.08 17.51 9.72
C GLN A 299 -12.95 16.38 9.17
N THR A 300 -12.39 15.46 8.40
CA THR A 300 -13.07 14.30 7.85
C THR A 300 -13.53 13.35 8.96
N LEU A 301 -12.66 13.05 9.93
CA LEU A 301 -13.03 12.25 11.12
C LEU A 301 -14.16 12.90 11.90
N ASN A 302 -14.08 14.20 12.19
CA ASN A 302 -15.12 14.91 12.92
C ASN A 302 -16.46 14.90 12.16
N GLN A 303 -16.43 15.00 10.82
CA GLN A 303 -17.63 14.86 10.00
C GLN A 303 -18.20 13.45 10.08
N LEU A 304 -17.36 12.40 10.00
CA LEU A 304 -17.78 11.00 10.16
C LEU A 304 -18.46 10.79 11.52
N LEU A 305 -17.84 11.26 12.60
CA LEU A 305 -18.42 11.19 13.95
C LEU A 305 -19.75 11.92 14.03
N SER A 306 -19.87 13.10 13.43
CA SER A 306 -21.11 13.89 13.39
C SER A 306 -22.22 13.16 12.63
N GLU A 307 -21.91 12.56 11.47
CA GLU A 307 -22.89 11.78 10.71
C GLU A 307 -23.31 10.52 11.47
N MET A 308 -22.37 9.81 12.12
CA MET A 308 -22.67 8.64 12.96
C MET A 308 -23.58 9.00 14.14
N ASP A 309 -23.35 10.13 14.77
CA ASP A 309 -24.21 10.59 15.89
C ASP A 309 -25.58 11.03 15.40
N GLY A 310 -25.65 11.66 14.23
CA GLY A 310 -26.85 12.30 13.68
C GLY A 310 -27.81 11.37 12.95
N PHE A 311 -27.39 10.16 12.53
CA PHE A 311 -28.31 9.29 11.82
C PHE A 311 -29.18 8.46 12.77
N ASP A 312 -30.39 8.20 12.31
CA ASP A 312 -31.38 7.39 13.02
C ASP A 312 -31.18 5.91 12.72
N SER A 313 -30.69 5.14 13.70
CA SER A 313 -30.50 3.69 13.59
C SER A 313 -31.78 2.91 13.28
N SER A 314 -32.97 3.51 13.56
CA SER A 314 -34.26 2.89 13.25
C SER A 314 -34.51 2.71 11.75
N LYS A 315 -33.77 3.39 10.89
CA LYS A 315 -33.86 3.28 9.42
C LYS A 315 -33.15 2.04 8.87
N GLY A 316 -32.48 1.23 9.69
CA GLY A 316 -31.79 0.02 9.26
C GLY A 316 -30.47 0.30 8.53
N ILE A 317 -29.75 1.34 8.90
CA ILE A 317 -28.40 1.60 8.41
C ILE A 317 -27.40 1.08 9.43
N ILE A 318 -26.46 0.22 8.99
CA ILE A 318 -25.36 -0.26 9.82
C ILE A 318 -24.04 0.18 9.18
N ILE A 319 -23.13 0.69 10.00
CA ILE A 319 -21.78 1.08 9.58
C ILE A 319 -20.81 0.00 10.03
N LEU A 320 -20.08 -0.56 9.09
CA LEU A 320 -18.98 -1.48 9.35
C LEU A 320 -17.65 -0.77 9.08
N GLY A 321 -16.76 -0.76 10.05
CA GLY A 321 -15.37 -0.37 9.86
C GLY A 321 -14.48 -1.62 9.83
N ALA A 322 -13.40 -1.62 9.07
CA ALA A 322 -12.36 -2.63 9.16
C ALA A 322 -11.00 -1.98 9.41
N THR A 323 -10.20 -2.60 10.27
CA THR A 323 -8.83 -2.15 10.54
C THR A 323 -7.93 -3.30 10.97
N ASN A 324 -6.66 -3.19 10.62
CA ASN A 324 -5.61 -4.05 11.15
C ASN A 324 -4.91 -3.42 12.37
N ARG A 325 -5.23 -2.15 12.70
CA ARG A 325 -4.55 -1.33 13.72
C ARG A 325 -5.54 -0.65 14.67
N PRO A 326 -6.27 -1.41 15.48
CA PRO A 326 -7.28 -0.83 16.38
C PRO A 326 -6.68 0.13 17.42
N GLU A 327 -5.41 -0.04 17.77
CA GLU A 327 -4.69 0.77 18.75
C GLU A 327 -4.41 2.20 18.30
N VAL A 328 -4.36 2.46 16.99
CA VAL A 328 -4.13 3.82 16.47
C VAL A 328 -5.41 4.63 16.33
N LEU A 329 -6.58 3.98 16.47
CA LEU A 329 -7.88 4.65 16.30
C LEU A 329 -8.16 5.65 17.42
N ASP A 330 -8.78 6.77 17.04
CA ASP A 330 -9.29 7.74 18.02
C ASP A 330 -10.37 7.08 18.89
N LYS A 331 -10.19 7.17 20.20
CA LYS A 331 -11.13 6.62 21.18
C LYS A 331 -12.56 7.10 21.01
N ALA A 332 -12.75 8.25 20.34
CA ALA A 332 -14.06 8.78 20.01
C ALA A 332 -14.86 7.87 19.06
N LEU A 333 -14.19 7.15 18.13
CA LEU A 333 -14.86 6.19 17.25
C LEU A 333 -15.42 4.97 18.00
N LEU A 334 -14.79 4.62 19.12
CA LEU A 334 -15.09 3.44 19.91
C LEU A 334 -16.09 3.70 21.06
N ARG A 335 -16.67 4.91 21.12
CA ARG A 335 -17.68 5.25 22.11
C ARG A 335 -19.05 4.65 21.74
N PRO A 336 -19.86 4.25 22.74
CA PRO A 336 -21.22 3.80 22.51
C PRO A 336 -22.02 4.79 21.63
N GLY A 337 -22.79 4.25 20.69
CA GLY A 337 -23.51 5.04 19.68
C GLY A 337 -22.75 5.29 18.38
N ARG A 338 -21.57 4.66 18.22
CA ARG A 338 -20.72 4.70 17.01
C ARG A 338 -20.32 3.30 16.60
N PHE A 339 -19.07 2.88 16.80
CA PHE A 339 -18.69 1.47 16.66
C PHE A 339 -18.93 0.77 18.00
N ASP A 340 -20.16 0.37 18.20
CA ASP A 340 -20.66 -0.21 19.47
C ASP A 340 -20.08 -1.60 19.72
N ARG A 341 -19.79 -2.32 18.65
CA ARG A 341 -19.30 -3.70 18.71
C ARG A 341 -17.93 -3.80 18.07
N ARG A 342 -17.06 -4.61 18.69
CA ARG A 342 -15.80 -5.05 18.08
C ARG A 342 -15.94 -6.53 17.78
N ILE A 343 -15.72 -6.89 16.53
CA ILE A 343 -15.74 -8.26 16.04
C ILE A 343 -14.31 -8.59 15.66
N ILE A 344 -13.72 -9.52 16.40
CA ILE A 344 -12.36 -9.96 16.13
C ILE A 344 -12.43 -11.00 15.02
N VAL A 345 -11.57 -10.84 14.02
CA VAL A 345 -11.41 -11.75 12.88
C VAL A 345 -9.96 -12.23 12.95
N GLU A 346 -9.76 -13.37 13.55
CA GLU A 346 -8.42 -13.91 13.86
C GLU A 346 -7.86 -14.69 12.65
N LYS A 347 -6.67 -15.25 12.80
CA LYS A 347 -6.16 -16.24 11.86
C LYS A 347 -6.96 -17.53 12.04
N PRO A 348 -7.32 -18.25 10.96
CA PRO A 348 -8.08 -19.49 11.08
C PRO A 348 -7.27 -20.56 11.81
N ASP A 349 -7.94 -21.29 12.71
CA ASP A 349 -7.44 -22.53 13.33
C ASP A 349 -7.34 -23.66 12.28
N LEU A 350 -6.88 -24.83 12.67
CA LEU A 350 -6.74 -25.98 11.78
C LEU A 350 -8.04 -26.27 11.01
N LYS A 351 -9.16 -26.35 11.74
CA LYS A 351 -10.47 -26.62 11.14
C LYS A 351 -10.87 -25.49 10.16
N GLY A 352 -10.68 -24.25 10.59
CA GLY A 352 -10.93 -23.08 9.75
C GLY A 352 -10.08 -23.08 8.48
N ARG A 353 -8.80 -23.47 8.56
CA ARG A 353 -7.93 -23.59 7.38
C ARG A 353 -8.39 -24.68 6.43
N VAL A 354 -8.79 -25.85 6.96
CA VAL A 354 -9.38 -26.93 6.14
C VAL A 354 -10.64 -26.44 5.43
N ASP A 355 -11.52 -25.74 6.13
CA ASP A 355 -12.77 -25.26 5.56
C ASP A 355 -12.52 -24.12 4.53
N VAL A 356 -11.54 -23.25 4.78
CA VAL A 356 -11.09 -22.23 3.79
C VAL A 356 -10.53 -22.91 2.54
N LEU A 357 -9.67 -23.91 2.70
CA LEU A 357 -9.14 -24.70 1.57
C LEU A 357 -10.27 -25.36 0.77
N LYS A 358 -11.26 -25.98 1.43
CA LYS A 358 -12.43 -26.56 0.76
C LYS A 358 -13.22 -25.56 -0.06
N VAL A 359 -13.47 -24.36 0.49
CA VAL A 359 -14.19 -23.30 -0.24
C VAL A 359 -13.41 -22.87 -1.49
N HIS A 360 -12.10 -22.64 -1.37
CA HIS A 360 -11.30 -22.21 -2.51
C HIS A 360 -10.97 -23.31 -3.51
N SER A 361 -11.11 -24.59 -3.11
CA SER A 361 -10.93 -25.74 -3.98
C SER A 361 -12.21 -26.19 -4.71
N HIS A 362 -13.36 -25.61 -4.36
CA HIS A 362 -14.66 -26.05 -4.91
C HIS A 362 -14.69 -26.06 -6.44
N ASP A 363 -14.11 -25.07 -7.09
CA ASP A 363 -14.07 -24.93 -8.54
C ASP A 363 -12.77 -25.47 -9.17
N VAL A 364 -11.90 -26.10 -8.39
CA VAL A 364 -10.60 -26.65 -8.83
C VAL A 364 -10.69 -28.17 -8.93
N LEU A 365 -10.33 -28.72 -10.09
CA LEU A 365 -10.27 -30.15 -10.27
C LEU A 365 -9.07 -30.74 -9.52
N MET A 366 -9.35 -31.57 -8.51
CA MET A 366 -8.34 -32.25 -7.70
C MET A 366 -8.39 -33.76 -7.94
N ASP A 367 -7.25 -34.41 -7.78
CA ASP A 367 -7.20 -35.89 -7.85
C ASP A 367 -7.42 -36.53 -6.46
N ASP A 368 -7.51 -37.87 -6.45
CA ASP A 368 -7.78 -38.65 -5.23
C ASP A 368 -6.61 -38.66 -4.23
N THR A 369 -5.46 -38.07 -4.56
CA THR A 369 -4.29 -37.97 -3.66
C THR A 369 -4.39 -36.82 -2.70
N VAL A 370 -5.32 -35.88 -2.91
CA VAL A 370 -5.39 -34.62 -2.18
C VAL A 370 -6.01 -34.81 -0.81
N ASP A 371 -5.20 -34.51 0.21
CA ASP A 371 -5.60 -34.39 1.60
C ASP A 371 -5.43 -32.93 2.06
N LEU A 372 -6.55 -32.24 2.19
CA LEU A 372 -6.58 -30.82 2.61
C LEU A 372 -6.24 -30.64 4.08
N GLU A 373 -6.38 -31.66 4.91
CA GLU A 373 -6.03 -31.59 6.33
C GLU A 373 -4.51 -31.58 6.50
N GLU A 374 -3.78 -32.40 5.73
CA GLU A 374 -2.32 -32.39 5.70
C GLU A 374 -1.77 -31.01 5.24
N ILE A 375 -2.40 -30.40 4.22
CA ILE A 375 -2.04 -29.05 3.77
C ILE A 375 -2.36 -28.00 4.84
N ALA A 376 -3.49 -28.11 5.51
CA ALA A 376 -3.85 -27.20 6.59
C ALA A 376 -2.88 -27.29 7.79
N LEU A 377 -2.39 -28.49 8.12
CA LEU A 377 -1.33 -28.67 9.12
C LEU A 377 -0.03 -27.99 8.70
N ALA A 378 0.38 -28.18 7.43
CA ALA A 378 1.60 -27.59 6.87
C ALA A 378 1.53 -26.05 6.74
N THR A 379 0.36 -25.45 6.89
CA THR A 379 0.11 -24.01 6.73
C THR A 379 -0.32 -23.35 8.04
N SER A 380 0.20 -23.83 9.16
CA SER A 380 -0.06 -23.23 10.47
C SER A 380 0.28 -21.72 10.46
N GLY A 381 -0.64 -20.89 10.99
CA GLY A 381 -0.51 -19.43 11.01
C GLY A 381 -0.77 -18.70 9.68
N ALA A 382 -1.08 -19.41 8.58
CA ALA A 382 -1.50 -18.81 7.32
C ALA A 382 -2.88 -18.15 7.45
N VAL A 383 -3.10 -17.08 6.68
CA VAL A 383 -4.41 -16.42 6.59
C VAL A 383 -5.21 -16.91 5.38
N GLY A 384 -6.50 -16.60 5.35
CA GLY A 384 -7.38 -17.04 4.26
C GLY A 384 -6.90 -16.63 2.85
N ALA A 385 -6.30 -15.46 2.73
CA ALA A 385 -5.72 -14.98 1.46
C ALA A 385 -4.51 -15.83 1.01
N ASP A 386 -3.66 -16.28 1.95
CA ASP A 386 -2.53 -17.15 1.64
C ASP A 386 -3.02 -18.51 1.14
N LEU A 387 -4.00 -19.11 1.84
CA LEU A 387 -4.59 -20.40 1.47
C LEU A 387 -5.26 -20.35 0.09
N ALA A 388 -6.00 -19.28 -0.20
CA ALA A 388 -6.58 -19.06 -1.52
C ALA A 388 -5.51 -18.97 -2.62
N ASN A 389 -4.41 -18.25 -2.33
CA ASN A 389 -3.29 -18.14 -3.25
C ASN A 389 -2.58 -19.48 -3.47
N MET A 390 -2.42 -20.31 -2.42
CA MET A 390 -1.83 -21.65 -2.52
C MET A 390 -2.63 -22.56 -3.45
N VAL A 391 -3.95 -22.60 -3.30
CA VAL A 391 -4.82 -23.38 -4.19
C VAL A 391 -4.69 -22.90 -5.65
N ASN A 392 -4.67 -21.60 -5.87
CA ASN A 392 -4.50 -21.04 -7.21
C ASN A 392 -3.11 -21.32 -7.81
N GLU A 393 -2.04 -21.19 -7.05
CA GLU A 393 -0.68 -21.52 -7.52
C GLU A 393 -0.54 -23.01 -7.84
N ALA A 394 -1.15 -23.91 -7.03
CA ALA A 394 -1.18 -25.35 -7.31
C ALA A 394 -1.90 -25.65 -8.65
N ALA A 395 -3.03 -25.00 -8.91
CA ALA A 395 -3.75 -25.16 -10.18
C ALA A 395 -2.91 -24.64 -11.37
N ILE A 396 -2.22 -23.51 -11.22
CA ILE A 396 -1.31 -22.97 -12.24
C ILE A 396 -0.16 -23.95 -12.51
N MET A 397 0.40 -24.59 -11.46
CA MET A 397 1.48 -25.59 -11.61
C MET A 397 1.00 -26.81 -12.36
N ALA A 398 -0.16 -27.37 -12.01
CA ALA A 398 -0.74 -28.51 -12.70
C ALA A 398 -0.91 -28.25 -14.21
N VAL A 399 -1.44 -27.10 -14.58
CA VAL A 399 -1.61 -26.68 -15.99
C VAL A 399 -0.25 -26.52 -16.69
N LYS A 400 0.75 -25.95 -16.02
CA LYS A 400 2.09 -25.76 -16.55
C LYS A 400 2.81 -27.07 -16.84
N ASP A 401 2.51 -28.09 -16.05
CA ASP A 401 3.01 -29.46 -16.25
C ASP A 401 2.16 -30.27 -17.24
N GLY A 402 1.17 -29.66 -17.88
CA GLY A 402 0.30 -30.30 -18.87
C GLY A 402 -0.77 -31.20 -18.27
N ARG A 403 -1.03 -31.11 -16.96
CA ARG A 403 -2.07 -31.86 -16.25
C ARG A 403 -3.38 -31.06 -16.16
N GLN A 404 -4.50 -31.78 -15.99
CA GLN A 404 -5.83 -31.17 -15.87
C GLN A 404 -6.38 -31.22 -14.44
N VAL A 405 -5.67 -31.87 -13.53
CA VAL A 405 -6.03 -32.05 -12.13
C VAL A 405 -4.88 -31.68 -11.24
N VAL A 406 -5.18 -31.14 -10.07
CA VAL A 406 -4.23 -30.79 -9.03
C VAL A 406 -3.99 -31.99 -8.14
N SER A 407 -2.74 -32.32 -7.87
CA SER A 407 -2.31 -33.40 -6.97
C SER A 407 -1.85 -32.83 -5.61
N GLN A 408 -1.71 -33.72 -4.62
CA GLN A 408 -1.15 -33.36 -3.31
C GLN A 408 0.25 -32.73 -3.43
N LYS A 409 1.07 -33.21 -4.37
CA LYS A 409 2.40 -32.66 -4.65
C LYS A 409 2.34 -31.20 -5.08
N ASP A 410 1.36 -30.82 -5.91
CA ASP A 410 1.21 -29.44 -6.39
C ASP A 410 0.84 -28.49 -5.25
N LEU A 411 0.00 -28.96 -4.33
CA LEU A 411 -0.39 -28.19 -3.16
C LEU A 411 0.81 -27.97 -2.22
N PHE A 412 1.60 -29.00 -1.95
CA PHE A 412 2.82 -28.82 -1.15
C PHE A 412 3.82 -27.88 -1.81
N GLU A 413 4.04 -27.99 -3.13
CA GLU A 413 4.90 -27.05 -3.86
C GLU A 413 4.33 -25.62 -3.82
N ALA A 414 3.01 -25.46 -3.90
CA ALA A 414 2.36 -24.15 -3.75
C ALA A 414 2.53 -23.57 -2.34
N VAL A 415 2.46 -24.40 -1.29
CA VAL A 415 2.79 -24.01 0.09
C VAL A 415 4.22 -23.45 0.15
N GLU A 416 5.18 -24.18 -0.44
CA GLU A 416 6.57 -23.74 -0.49
C GLU A 416 6.76 -22.42 -1.25
N VAL A 417 6.07 -22.27 -2.39
CA VAL A 417 6.13 -21.03 -3.20
C VAL A 417 5.58 -19.85 -2.44
N VAL A 418 4.51 -20.02 -1.69
CA VAL A 418 3.90 -18.93 -0.92
C VAL A 418 4.74 -18.59 0.32
N LEU A 419 5.30 -19.58 1.01
CA LEU A 419 6.08 -19.37 2.24
C LEU A 419 7.55 -19.00 2.00
N ALA A 420 8.22 -19.65 1.03
CA ALA A 420 9.65 -19.51 0.77
C ALA A 420 9.98 -18.85 -0.59
N GLY A 421 8.97 -18.69 -1.46
CA GLY A 421 9.15 -18.15 -2.80
C GLY A 421 9.44 -19.21 -3.87
N LYS A 422 9.48 -18.77 -5.13
CA LYS A 422 9.73 -19.64 -6.28
C LYS A 422 11.20 -20.08 -6.33
N GLU A 423 11.45 -21.25 -6.93
CA GLU A 423 12.82 -21.72 -7.19
C GLU A 423 13.60 -20.74 -8.06
N LYS A 424 14.84 -20.47 -7.68
CA LYS A 424 15.78 -19.70 -8.49
C LYS A 424 16.56 -20.61 -9.43
N LYS A 425 16.11 -20.74 -10.66
CA LYS A 425 16.77 -21.56 -11.69
C LYS A 425 18.11 -21.00 -12.18
N ASP A 426 18.32 -19.69 -12.01
CA ASP A 426 19.51 -18.98 -12.53
C ASP A 426 20.66 -18.88 -11.51
N ARG A 427 20.45 -19.29 -10.26
CA ARG A 427 21.47 -19.26 -9.21
C ARG A 427 22.07 -20.65 -9.05
N ILE A 428 23.21 -20.84 -9.67
CA ILE A 428 24.06 -22.05 -9.46
C ILE A 428 24.93 -21.77 -8.25
N LEU A 429 24.74 -22.53 -7.17
CA LEU A 429 25.62 -22.51 -6.02
C LEU A 429 26.96 -23.15 -6.42
N GLY A 430 28.08 -22.57 -5.96
CA GLY A 430 29.37 -23.21 -6.08
C GLY A 430 29.41 -24.55 -5.31
N GLU A 431 30.26 -25.49 -5.70
CA GLU A 431 30.33 -26.80 -5.05
C GLU A 431 30.60 -26.71 -3.54
N GLU A 432 31.42 -25.75 -3.12
CA GLU A 432 31.68 -25.50 -1.69
C GLU A 432 30.43 -24.92 -0.99
N GLU A 433 29.75 -23.93 -1.58
CA GLU A 433 28.53 -23.38 -1.02
C GLU A 433 27.44 -24.43 -0.94
N LYS A 434 27.25 -25.24 -2.00
CA LYS A 434 26.29 -26.35 -2.03
C LYS A 434 26.54 -27.33 -0.88
N LYS A 435 27.82 -27.64 -0.63
CA LYS A 435 28.20 -28.51 0.46
C LYS A 435 27.90 -27.90 1.83
N ILE A 436 28.23 -26.62 2.04
CA ILE A 436 27.95 -25.93 3.30
C ILE A 436 26.46 -25.90 3.57
N VAL A 437 25.65 -25.51 2.58
CA VAL A 437 24.16 -25.46 2.72
C VAL A 437 23.62 -26.85 3.03
N ALA A 438 24.09 -27.91 2.37
CA ALA A 438 23.62 -29.28 2.63
C ALA A 438 23.88 -29.71 4.08
N TYR A 439 25.07 -29.45 4.61
CA TYR A 439 25.38 -29.77 6.02
C TYR A 439 24.56 -28.91 6.98
N HIS A 440 24.34 -27.65 6.66
CA HIS A 440 23.50 -26.74 7.44
C HIS A 440 22.06 -27.26 7.55
N GLU A 441 21.43 -27.60 6.44
CA GLU A 441 20.04 -28.10 6.43
C GLU A 441 19.92 -29.48 7.09
N ILE A 442 20.90 -30.37 6.85
CA ILE A 442 20.92 -31.65 7.56
C ILE A 442 21.14 -31.45 9.06
N GLY A 443 21.91 -30.44 9.48
CA GLY A 443 22.09 -30.08 10.87
C GLY A 443 20.75 -29.78 11.56
N HIS A 444 19.90 -28.95 10.96
CA HIS A 444 18.57 -28.68 11.47
C HIS A 444 17.73 -29.95 11.56
N ALA A 445 17.67 -30.73 10.49
CA ALA A 445 16.87 -31.95 10.43
C ALA A 445 17.33 -33.01 11.45
N LEU A 446 18.64 -33.17 11.63
CA LEU A 446 19.22 -34.15 12.53
C LEU A 446 18.97 -33.77 14.00
N VAL A 447 19.15 -32.50 14.35
CA VAL A 447 18.88 -32.00 15.69
C VAL A 447 17.38 -32.13 16.00
N ALA A 448 16.51 -31.75 15.10
CA ALA A 448 15.06 -31.91 15.26
C ALA A 448 14.68 -33.38 15.54
N THR A 449 15.23 -34.30 14.77
CA THR A 449 14.92 -35.73 14.89
C THR A 449 15.37 -36.34 16.22
N ASN A 450 16.45 -35.82 16.81
CA ASN A 450 16.98 -36.32 18.08
C ASN A 450 16.35 -35.67 19.31
N LEU A 451 15.47 -34.66 19.12
CA LEU A 451 14.77 -33.99 20.21
C LEU A 451 13.36 -34.53 20.38
N LYS A 452 12.94 -34.76 21.62
CA LYS A 452 11.65 -35.37 21.96
C LYS A 452 10.44 -34.51 21.52
N HIS A 453 10.59 -33.21 21.46
CA HIS A 453 9.50 -32.25 21.27
C HIS A 453 9.59 -31.46 19.97
N ALA A 454 10.51 -31.84 19.06
CA ALA A 454 10.62 -31.22 17.78
C ALA A 454 9.63 -31.82 16.77
N GLU A 455 9.26 -31.01 15.78
CA GLU A 455 8.33 -31.39 14.72
C GLU A 455 9.01 -32.33 13.72
N PRO A 456 8.27 -33.29 13.13
CA PRO A 456 8.84 -34.23 12.16
C PRO A 456 9.25 -33.53 10.86
N VAL A 457 10.38 -33.98 10.31
CA VAL A 457 10.91 -33.49 9.05
C VAL A 457 10.09 -34.07 7.89
N GLN A 458 9.51 -33.20 7.06
CA GLN A 458 8.73 -33.56 5.89
C GLN A 458 9.57 -33.52 4.60
N LYS A 459 10.44 -32.52 4.47
CA LYS A 459 11.27 -32.30 3.28
C LYS A 459 12.54 -31.51 3.65
N ILE A 460 13.64 -31.81 3.00
CA ILE A 460 14.89 -31.05 3.08
C ILE A 460 15.34 -30.70 1.67
N THR A 461 15.68 -29.46 1.41
CA THR A 461 16.13 -29.02 0.08
C THR A 461 17.25 -27.99 0.18
N ILE A 462 18.17 -28.04 -0.80
CA ILE A 462 19.22 -27.04 -1.00
C ILE A 462 19.00 -26.23 -2.27
N VAL A 463 17.79 -26.28 -2.83
CA VAL A 463 17.41 -25.49 -4.00
C VAL A 463 17.09 -24.06 -3.56
N PRO A 464 17.82 -23.04 -4.03
CA PRO A 464 17.61 -21.66 -3.62
C PRO A 464 16.22 -21.12 -3.99
N ARG A 465 15.61 -20.35 -3.10
CA ARG A 465 14.29 -19.71 -3.28
C ARG A 465 14.38 -18.19 -3.43
N THR A 466 13.35 -17.57 -4.01
CA THR A 466 13.35 -16.13 -4.29
C THR A 466 13.28 -15.24 -3.05
N MET A 467 12.80 -15.73 -1.92
CA MET A 467 12.77 -14.99 -0.67
C MET A 467 14.08 -15.01 0.12
N GLY A 468 15.16 -15.53 -0.49
CA GLY A 468 16.52 -15.43 0.06
C GLY A 468 17.05 -16.71 0.71
N ALA A 469 16.22 -17.72 0.94
CA ALA A 469 16.67 -19.01 1.44
C ALA A 469 17.55 -19.71 0.40
N LEU A 470 18.69 -20.24 0.84
CA LEU A 470 19.60 -21.06 0.03
C LEU A 470 19.23 -22.54 0.09
N GLY A 471 18.65 -22.95 1.20
CA GLY A 471 18.02 -24.22 1.48
C GLY A 471 16.97 -24.03 2.55
N TYR A 472 16.23 -25.06 2.89
CA TYR A 472 15.36 -25.10 4.07
C TYR A 472 14.94 -26.52 4.42
N VAL A 473 14.60 -26.70 5.70
CA VAL A 473 13.95 -27.89 6.23
C VAL A 473 12.48 -27.56 6.45
N MET A 474 11.59 -28.33 5.81
CA MET A 474 10.16 -28.25 6.05
C MET A 474 9.80 -29.21 7.18
N GLN A 475 9.29 -28.66 8.26
CA GLN A 475 8.74 -29.41 9.38
C GLN A 475 7.23 -29.16 9.40
N VAL A 476 6.46 -30.22 9.66
CA VAL A 476 4.99 -30.14 9.73
C VAL A 476 4.58 -30.70 11.08
N PRO A 477 3.87 -29.90 11.91
CA PRO A 477 3.39 -30.37 13.18
C PRO A 477 2.37 -31.52 13.00
N GLU A 478 2.41 -32.50 13.89
CA GLU A 478 1.38 -33.57 13.91
C GLU A 478 0.03 -33.09 14.43
N GLU A 479 0.04 -32.08 15.29
CA GLU A 479 -1.15 -31.47 15.90
C GLU A 479 -0.97 -29.96 16.04
N GLU A 480 -2.05 -29.20 15.94
CA GLU A 480 -2.04 -27.78 16.25
C GLU A 480 -2.00 -27.57 17.76
N LYS A 481 -1.01 -26.83 18.25
CA LYS A 481 -0.82 -26.54 19.67
C LYS A 481 -1.03 -25.05 19.94
N TYR A 482 -1.88 -24.75 20.93
CA TYR A 482 -2.13 -23.38 21.40
C TYR A 482 -1.25 -22.97 22.59
N LEU A 483 -0.69 -23.95 23.30
CA LEU A 483 0.17 -23.72 24.45
C LEU A 483 1.48 -24.49 24.26
N MET A 484 2.59 -23.76 24.33
CA MET A 484 3.93 -24.33 24.27
C MET A 484 4.57 -24.37 25.66
N LYS A 485 5.15 -25.51 26.00
CA LYS A 485 5.93 -25.67 27.23
C LYS A 485 7.32 -25.06 27.05
N LYS A 486 7.96 -24.72 28.19
CA LYS A 486 9.34 -24.23 28.19
C LYS A 486 10.30 -25.15 27.45
N GLU A 487 10.15 -26.47 27.63
CA GLU A 487 10.99 -27.48 26.99
C GLU A 487 10.79 -27.54 25.48
N GLU A 488 9.57 -27.29 24.98
CA GLU A 488 9.25 -27.23 23.57
C GLU A 488 9.92 -26.03 22.89
N LEU A 489 9.81 -24.84 23.52
CA LEU A 489 10.49 -23.63 23.03
C LEU A 489 12.01 -23.77 23.04
N ILE A 490 12.59 -24.41 24.08
CA ILE A 490 14.04 -24.71 24.10
C ILE A 490 14.39 -25.67 22.95
N SER A 491 13.58 -26.70 22.70
CA SER A 491 13.81 -27.65 21.61
C SER A 491 13.79 -26.94 20.24
N GLU A 492 12.87 -25.99 20.05
CA GLU A 492 12.82 -25.15 18.85
C GLU A 492 14.10 -24.31 18.70
N ILE A 493 14.56 -23.65 19.78
CA ILE A 493 15.82 -22.91 19.76
C ILE A 493 17.01 -23.82 19.42
N VAL A 494 17.08 -25.01 20.02
CA VAL A 494 18.16 -25.98 19.75
C VAL A 494 18.14 -26.43 18.28
N THR A 495 16.95 -26.68 17.71
CA THR A 495 16.77 -27.00 16.28
C THR A 495 17.26 -25.87 15.38
N LEU A 496 16.90 -24.60 15.70
CA LEU A 496 17.39 -23.44 14.95
C LEU A 496 18.91 -23.28 15.01
N MET A 497 19.56 -23.72 16.09
CA MET A 497 21.03 -23.72 16.20
C MET A 497 21.71 -24.88 15.46
N GLY A 498 20.93 -25.88 15.00
CA GLY A 498 21.44 -27.10 14.38
C GLY A 498 22.26 -26.85 13.12
N GLY A 499 21.82 -25.94 12.23
CA GLY A 499 22.56 -25.59 11.02
C GLY A 499 23.93 -25.00 11.33
N ARG A 500 23.99 -24.05 12.26
CA ARG A 500 25.23 -23.43 12.74
C ARG A 500 26.17 -24.45 13.41
N ALA A 501 25.60 -25.34 14.22
CA ALA A 501 26.37 -26.40 14.87
C ALA A 501 27.01 -27.38 13.85
N ALA A 502 26.26 -27.73 12.80
CA ALA A 502 26.77 -28.59 11.73
C ALA A 502 27.92 -27.94 10.94
N GLU A 503 27.82 -26.64 10.64
CA GLU A 503 28.93 -25.89 10.01
C GLU A 503 30.18 -25.93 10.89
N GLN A 504 30.05 -25.62 12.19
CA GLN A 504 31.18 -25.61 13.12
C GLN A 504 31.85 -26.98 13.26
N VAL A 505 31.07 -28.03 13.43
CA VAL A 505 31.60 -29.39 13.62
C VAL A 505 32.26 -29.94 12.35
N LYS A 506 31.69 -29.64 11.16
CA LYS A 506 32.18 -30.20 9.92
C LYS A 506 33.31 -29.41 9.30
N PHE A 507 33.26 -28.10 9.33
CA PHE A 507 34.20 -27.23 8.61
C PHE A 507 35.14 -26.45 9.54
N ASP A 508 34.96 -26.52 10.84
CA ASP A 508 35.63 -25.68 11.86
C ASP A 508 35.54 -24.18 11.53
N ASP A 509 34.49 -23.81 10.81
CA ASP A 509 34.20 -22.44 10.37
C ASP A 509 32.69 -22.16 10.42
N ILE A 510 32.34 -20.92 10.20
CA ILE A 510 30.97 -20.44 10.38
C ILE A 510 30.63 -19.45 9.29
N THR A 511 29.41 -19.55 8.74
CA THR A 511 29.00 -18.70 7.65
C THR A 511 27.88 -17.71 8.05
N THR A 512 27.52 -16.82 7.15
CA THR A 512 26.39 -15.89 7.31
C THR A 512 25.02 -16.58 7.09
N GLY A 513 25.00 -17.87 6.71
CA GLY A 513 23.77 -18.62 6.42
C GLY A 513 22.82 -18.69 7.61
N ALA A 514 23.35 -18.83 8.82
CA ALA A 514 22.57 -18.94 10.05
C ALA A 514 21.94 -17.63 10.55
N SER A 515 22.02 -16.51 9.82
CA SER A 515 21.56 -15.20 10.33
C SER A 515 20.08 -15.18 10.69
N ASN A 516 19.21 -15.78 9.87
CA ASN A 516 17.78 -15.85 10.10
C ASN A 516 17.42 -16.77 11.30
N ASP A 517 18.15 -17.88 11.45
CA ASP A 517 17.95 -18.82 12.53
C ASP A 517 18.33 -18.21 13.88
N ILE A 518 19.44 -17.46 13.90
CA ILE A 518 19.87 -16.70 15.07
C ILE A 518 18.84 -15.63 15.44
N GLU A 519 18.28 -14.92 14.45
CA GLU A 519 17.24 -13.91 14.68
C GLU A 519 15.99 -14.54 15.31
N LYS A 520 15.49 -15.64 14.73
CA LYS A 520 14.33 -16.38 15.26
C LYS A 520 14.60 -16.93 16.66
N ALA A 521 15.72 -17.60 16.86
CA ALA A 521 16.10 -18.13 18.16
C ALA A 521 16.21 -17.04 19.23
N THR A 522 16.79 -15.89 18.89
CA THR A 522 16.87 -14.73 19.79
C THR A 522 15.47 -14.19 20.14
N SER A 523 14.58 -14.12 19.15
CA SER A 523 13.20 -13.66 19.36
C SER A 523 12.43 -14.59 20.32
N ILE A 524 12.56 -15.93 20.13
CA ILE A 524 11.93 -16.94 21.00
C ILE A 524 12.51 -16.82 22.42
N ALA A 525 13.84 -16.83 22.56
CA ALA A 525 14.50 -16.71 23.86
C ALA A 525 14.11 -15.42 24.60
N ARG A 526 14.03 -14.29 23.87
CA ARG A 526 13.60 -13.01 24.42
C ARG A 526 12.15 -13.09 24.91
N SER A 527 11.24 -13.64 24.12
CA SER A 527 9.83 -13.81 24.51
C SER A 527 9.67 -14.72 25.74
N MET A 528 10.48 -15.77 25.85
CA MET A 528 10.50 -16.63 27.06
C MET A 528 10.84 -15.85 28.32
N VAL A 529 11.78 -14.91 28.23
CA VAL A 529 12.22 -14.07 29.36
C VAL A 529 11.25 -12.93 29.64
N THR A 530 10.80 -12.21 28.61
CA THR A 530 10.09 -10.93 28.76
C THR A 530 8.57 -11.06 28.81
N GLN A 531 8.00 -12.05 28.09
CA GLN A 531 6.54 -12.18 27.95
C GLN A 531 5.97 -13.39 28.71
N TYR A 532 6.64 -14.55 28.64
CA TYR A 532 6.05 -15.79 29.15
C TYR A 532 6.41 -16.11 30.59
N GLY A 533 7.29 -15.31 31.23
CA GLY A 533 7.69 -15.51 32.60
C GLY A 533 8.44 -16.85 32.85
N MET A 534 9.16 -17.35 31.82
CA MET A 534 9.87 -18.63 31.85
C MET A 534 11.31 -18.52 32.35
N SER A 535 11.77 -17.31 32.69
CA SER A 535 13.08 -17.07 33.31
C SER A 535 13.01 -17.31 34.81
N SER A 536 14.03 -17.96 35.38
CA SER A 536 14.18 -18.12 36.82
C SER A 536 14.60 -16.82 37.53
N LYS A 537 15.25 -15.90 36.78
CA LYS A 537 15.76 -14.61 37.29
C LYS A 537 14.66 -13.57 37.47
N PHE A 538 13.71 -13.50 36.54
CA PHE A 538 12.63 -12.50 36.55
C PHE A 538 11.27 -13.06 37.02
N GLY A 539 11.12 -14.36 37.04
CA GLY A 539 9.86 -15.00 37.44
C GLY A 539 8.69 -14.58 36.56
N MET A 540 7.56 -14.23 37.17
CA MET A 540 6.31 -13.87 36.50
C MET A 540 6.18 -12.35 36.22
N MET A 541 7.28 -11.64 36.08
CA MET A 541 7.27 -10.22 35.74
C MET A 541 7.13 -10.03 34.22
N GLY A 542 6.08 -9.34 33.78
CA GLY A 542 5.93 -8.93 32.37
C GLY A 542 6.82 -7.74 32.08
N LEU A 543 7.88 -7.95 31.30
CA LEU A 543 8.92 -6.94 31.00
C LEU A 543 8.70 -6.26 29.65
N GLU A 544 7.74 -6.76 28.88
CA GLU A 544 7.46 -6.31 27.52
C GLU A 544 5.97 -6.29 27.23
N THR A 545 5.54 -5.33 26.40
CA THR A 545 4.18 -5.28 25.86
C THR A 545 4.23 -5.22 24.33
N ILE A 546 3.30 -5.93 23.70
CA ILE A 546 3.18 -5.94 22.24
C ILE A 546 2.33 -4.75 21.81
N GLN A 547 2.90 -3.86 21.03
CA GLN A 547 2.18 -2.84 20.26
C GLN A 547 1.84 -3.37 18.88
N SER A 548 0.76 -2.86 18.27
CA SER A 548 0.32 -3.27 16.91
C SER A 548 0.10 -4.78 16.76
N ARG A 549 -0.63 -5.38 17.69
CA ARG A 549 -0.82 -6.83 17.82
C ARG A 549 -1.23 -7.56 16.54
N TYR A 550 -1.94 -6.89 15.65
CA TYR A 550 -2.47 -7.47 14.41
C TYR A 550 -1.66 -7.16 13.15
N LEU A 551 -0.50 -6.51 13.27
CA LEU A 551 0.42 -6.23 12.17
C LEU A 551 1.78 -6.88 12.39
N ASP A 552 2.70 -6.10 12.90
CA ASP A 552 4.11 -6.46 13.08
C ASP A 552 4.43 -6.91 14.52
N GLY A 553 3.45 -6.82 15.41
CA GLY A 553 3.59 -7.25 16.80
C GLY A 553 4.79 -6.62 17.51
N ARG A 554 5.11 -5.36 17.23
CA ARG A 554 6.33 -4.73 17.71
C ARG A 554 6.42 -4.74 19.24
N PRO A 555 7.42 -5.41 19.81
CA PRO A 555 7.63 -5.45 21.23
C PRO A 555 8.16 -4.11 21.75
N VAL A 556 7.69 -3.71 22.93
CA VAL A 556 8.17 -2.52 23.64
C VAL A 556 8.49 -2.91 25.06
N LEU A 557 9.74 -2.73 25.46
CA LEU A 557 10.21 -2.99 26.80
C LEU A 557 9.62 -1.99 27.81
N ASN A 558 9.16 -2.51 28.95
CA ASN A 558 8.59 -1.74 30.06
C ASN A 558 9.49 -1.81 31.30
N CYS A 559 10.79 -1.77 31.11
CA CYS A 559 11.76 -1.88 32.19
C CYS A 559 12.86 -0.83 32.08
N GLY A 560 13.65 -0.63 33.13
CA GLY A 560 14.80 0.28 33.11
C GLY A 560 16.04 -0.38 32.49
N GLU A 561 17.03 0.44 32.09
CA GLU A 561 18.26 0.05 31.40
C GLU A 561 19.03 -1.10 32.10
N VAL A 562 19.08 -1.11 33.44
CA VAL A 562 19.74 -2.19 34.19
C VAL A 562 19.04 -3.53 34.00
N THR A 563 17.71 -3.53 33.96
CA THR A 563 16.92 -4.75 33.75
C THR A 563 17.06 -5.20 32.29
N GLU A 564 17.11 -4.29 31.35
CA GLU A 564 17.34 -4.57 29.93
C GLU A 564 18.68 -5.30 29.72
N SER A 565 19.77 -4.82 30.33
CA SER A 565 21.08 -5.52 30.30
C SER A 565 20.98 -6.93 30.88
N GLN A 566 20.23 -7.12 31.95
CA GLN A 566 20.03 -8.43 32.56
C GLN A 566 19.17 -9.37 31.71
N ILE A 567 18.21 -8.83 30.95
CA ILE A 567 17.45 -9.61 29.95
C ILE A 567 18.39 -10.14 28.87
N ASP A 568 19.28 -9.28 28.36
CA ASP A 568 20.23 -9.68 27.33
C ASP A 568 21.22 -10.76 27.83
N GLU A 569 21.68 -10.67 29.08
CA GLU A 569 22.49 -11.74 29.71
C GLU A 569 21.76 -13.08 29.76
N GLU A 570 20.49 -13.07 30.16
CA GLU A 570 19.67 -14.30 30.27
C GLU A 570 19.39 -14.90 28.89
N VAL A 571 19.07 -14.05 27.89
CA VAL A 571 18.87 -14.47 26.49
C VAL A 571 20.15 -15.11 25.95
N MET A 572 21.32 -14.47 26.16
CA MET A 572 22.60 -15.05 25.76
C MET A 572 22.88 -16.39 26.42
N ALA A 573 22.52 -16.55 27.71
CA ALA A 573 22.70 -17.83 28.42
C ALA A 573 21.84 -18.94 27.78
N ILE A 574 20.54 -18.64 27.49
CA ILE A 574 19.64 -19.60 26.83
C ILE A 574 20.18 -20.01 25.45
N LEU A 575 20.63 -19.04 24.64
CA LEU A 575 21.17 -19.31 23.30
C LEU A 575 22.44 -20.15 23.36
N ASN A 576 23.39 -19.81 24.26
CA ASN A 576 24.64 -20.53 24.41
C ASN A 576 24.43 -21.98 24.89
N ASP A 577 23.52 -22.19 25.83
CA ASP A 577 23.20 -23.53 26.32
C ASP A 577 22.48 -24.36 25.24
N SER A 578 21.61 -23.74 24.47
CA SER A 578 20.94 -24.39 23.34
C SER A 578 21.94 -24.75 22.22
N TYR A 579 22.88 -23.85 21.92
CA TYR A 579 23.93 -24.11 20.95
C TYR A 579 24.84 -25.28 21.35
N LYS A 580 25.26 -25.34 22.62
CA LYS A 580 26.04 -26.48 23.13
C LYS A 580 25.33 -27.81 22.94
N LYS A 581 24.01 -27.86 23.25
CA LYS A 581 23.19 -29.06 23.04
C LYS A 581 23.11 -29.45 21.55
N ALA A 582 22.99 -28.45 20.65
CA ALA A 582 22.99 -28.71 19.23
C ALA A 582 24.34 -29.29 18.75
N VAL A 583 25.48 -28.73 19.23
CA VAL A 583 26.83 -29.25 18.92
C VAL A 583 27.00 -30.67 19.42
N GLU A 584 26.67 -30.97 20.67
CA GLU A 584 26.74 -32.32 21.26
C GLU A 584 25.90 -33.33 20.45
N CYS A 585 24.70 -32.92 20.01
CA CYS A 585 23.85 -33.76 19.16
C CYS A 585 24.48 -34.05 17.80
N ILE A 586 25.07 -33.05 17.15
CA ILE A 586 25.75 -33.20 15.86
C ILE A 586 27.01 -34.04 15.98
N GLU A 587 27.85 -33.81 17.00
CA GLU A 587 29.08 -34.59 17.24
C GLU A 587 28.76 -36.08 17.44
N THR A 588 27.70 -36.40 18.18
CA THR A 588 27.26 -37.77 18.42
C THR A 588 26.79 -38.47 17.13
N ASN A 589 26.21 -37.71 16.20
CA ASN A 589 25.58 -38.22 14.98
C ASN A 589 26.37 -37.88 13.70
N GLN A 590 27.67 -37.60 13.78
CA GLN A 590 28.45 -37.11 12.66
C GLN A 590 28.45 -38.07 11.45
N ALA A 591 28.51 -39.38 11.65
CA ALA A 591 28.47 -40.36 10.56
C ALA A 591 27.13 -40.35 9.81
N VAL A 592 26.01 -40.12 10.52
CA VAL A 592 24.67 -39.98 9.94
C VAL A 592 24.57 -38.66 9.16
N MET A 593 25.09 -37.57 9.74
CA MET A 593 25.16 -36.27 9.09
C MET A 593 25.88 -36.33 7.76
N ASP A 594 27.05 -36.96 7.72
CA ASP A 594 27.88 -37.07 6.51
C ASP A 594 27.15 -37.79 5.38
N LYS A 595 26.55 -38.95 5.66
CA LYS A 595 25.81 -39.71 4.64
C LYS A 595 24.55 -39.00 4.15
N LEU A 596 23.81 -38.37 5.05
CA LEU A 596 22.63 -37.60 4.68
C LEU A 596 22.99 -36.38 3.83
N ALA A 597 24.08 -35.68 4.19
CA ALA A 597 24.55 -34.52 3.43
C ALA A 597 25.04 -34.92 2.03
N GLU A 598 25.77 -36.02 1.89
CA GLU A 598 26.20 -36.56 0.59
C GLU A 598 24.97 -36.88 -0.28
N HIS A 599 23.98 -37.55 0.28
CA HIS A 599 22.74 -37.89 -0.43
C HIS A 599 21.95 -36.63 -0.84
N LEU A 600 21.89 -35.62 0.04
CA LEU A 600 21.21 -34.34 -0.26
C LEU A 600 21.96 -33.54 -1.35
N ILE A 601 23.30 -33.57 -1.36
CA ILE A 601 24.11 -32.93 -2.41
C ILE A 601 23.82 -33.56 -3.78
N GLU A 602 23.67 -34.89 -3.83
CA GLU A 602 23.38 -35.63 -5.08
C GLU A 602 21.94 -35.36 -5.57
N LYS A 603 20.94 -35.45 -4.69
CA LYS A 603 19.52 -35.32 -5.05
C LYS A 603 18.97 -33.92 -5.03
N GLU A 604 19.67 -32.98 -4.37
CA GLU A 604 19.25 -31.57 -4.09
C GLU A 604 17.97 -31.43 -3.24
N THR A 605 17.15 -32.45 -3.17
CA THR A 605 15.93 -32.51 -2.36
C THR A 605 15.68 -33.93 -1.90
N ILE A 606 15.42 -34.13 -0.62
CA ILE A 606 15.06 -35.41 -0.02
C ILE A 606 13.76 -35.28 0.77
N THR A 607 12.92 -36.31 0.73
CA THR A 607 11.69 -36.40 1.50
C THR A 607 11.96 -36.85 2.93
N GLY A 608 11.07 -36.53 3.86
CA GLY A 608 11.19 -37.01 5.24
C GLY A 608 11.20 -38.54 5.34
N LYS A 609 10.52 -39.26 4.44
CA LYS A 609 10.56 -40.73 4.37
C LYS A 609 11.94 -41.25 4.00
N GLU A 610 12.60 -40.65 3.01
CA GLU A 610 13.99 -40.98 2.61
C GLU A 610 14.97 -40.66 3.73
N PHE A 611 14.81 -39.48 4.35
CA PHE A 611 15.62 -39.08 5.50
C PHE A 611 15.54 -40.11 6.63
N VAL A 612 14.34 -40.49 7.06
CA VAL A 612 14.09 -41.49 8.11
C VAL A 612 14.72 -42.85 7.74
N ALA A 613 14.50 -43.29 6.48
CA ALA A 613 15.06 -44.59 6.03
C ALA A 613 16.59 -44.63 6.14
N ILE A 614 17.27 -43.56 5.71
CA ILE A 614 18.73 -43.46 5.79
C ILE A 614 19.20 -43.37 7.26
N TYR A 615 18.48 -42.62 8.09
CA TYR A 615 18.76 -42.48 9.51
C TYR A 615 18.66 -43.85 10.22
N GLU A 616 17.57 -44.60 10.03
CA GLU A 616 17.34 -45.93 10.61
C GLU A 616 18.35 -46.98 10.10
N GLU A 617 18.73 -46.89 8.81
CA GLU A 617 19.76 -47.79 8.24
C GLU A 617 21.13 -47.66 8.94
N ILE A 618 21.51 -46.41 9.28
CA ILE A 618 22.83 -46.14 9.86
C ILE A 618 22.85 -46.37 11.37
N THR A 619 21.79 -45.89 12.07
CA THR A 619 21.74 -45.98 13.55
C THR A 619 21.25 -47.31 14.04
N GLY A 620 20.49 -48.05 13.21
CA GLY A 620 19.81 -49.28 13.63
C GLY A 620 18.63 -49.03 14.57
N GLU A 621 18.34 -47.78 14.88
CA GLU A 621 17.24 -47.39 15.76
C GLU A 621 16.01 -46.96 14.95
N LYS A 622 14.85 -47.52 15.25
CA LYS A 622 13.57 -47.05 14.67
C LYS A 622 13.16 -45.76 15.32
N LEU A 623 12.96 -44.72 14.50
CA LEU A 623 12.39 -43.47 14.98
C LEU A 623 10.95 -43.67 15.44
N LYS A 624 10.70 -43.45 16.72
CA LYS A 624 9.35 -43.51 17.31
C LYS A 624 8.58 -42.28 16.85
N ARG A 625 7.52 -42.49 16.07
CA ARG A 625 6.53 -41.46 15.77
C ARG A 625 5.60 -41.32 16.99
N SER A 626 5.39 -40.09 17.47
CA SER A 626 4.51 -39.81 18.60
C SER A 626 3.06 -40.30 18.40
N GLY A 627 2.60 -40.41 17.16
CA GLY A 627 1.28 -40.96 16.82
C GLY A 627 1.09 -42.47 17.10
N GLU A 628 2.16 -43.28 17.11
CA GLU A 628 2.08 -44.71 17.39
C GLU A 628 1.92 -45.01 18.90
N GLU A 629 2.38 -44.12 19.79
CA GLU A 629 2.19 -44.27 21.22
C GLU A 629 0.73 -43.97 21.63
N LYS A 630 0.07 -42.97 21.03
CA LYS A 630 -1.33 -42.64 21.31
C LYS A 630 -2.30 -43.75 20.90
N GLN A 631 -2.11 -44.37 19.73
CA GLN A 631 -2.95 -45.51 19.31
C GLN A 631 -2.78 -46.71 20.25
N LYS A 632 -1.60 -46.89 20.85
CA LYS A 632 -1.38 -47.98 21.84
C LYS A 632 -1.93 -47.65 23.23
N GLU A 633 -1.99 -46.38 23.60
CA GLU A 633 -2.64 -45.95 24.86
C GLU A 633 -4.17 -45.96 24.73
N GLU A 634 -4.77 -45.49 23.63
CA GLU A 634 -6.21 -45.56 23.37
C GLU A 634 -6.74 -47.02 23.31
N VAL A 635 -5.94 -47.90 22.75
CA VAL A 635 -6.31 -49.36 22.72
C VAL A 635 -6.18 -49.99 24.12
N LYS A 636 -5.40 -49.42 25.04
CA LYS A 636 -5.29 -49.92 26.42
C LYS A 636 -6.38 -49.39 27.35
N GLU A 637 -7.03 -48.30 27.04
CA GLU A 637 -8.08 -47.68 27.87
C GLU A 637 -9.51 -48.11 27.49
N LEU A 638 -9.69 -48.96 26.47
CA LEU A 638 -11.00 -49.54 26.21
C LEU A 638 -11.30 -50.58 27.34
N PRO A 639 -12.30 -50.37 28.20
CA PRO A 639 -12.67 -51.32 29.23
C PRO A 639 -13.15 -52.59 28.53
N GLN A 640 -12.52 -53.71 28.85
CA GLN A 640 -13.05 -55.04 28.52
C GLN A 640 -14.38 -55.15 29.28
N ASN A 641 -15.50 -55.00 28.53
CA ASN A 641 -16.80 -55.39 29.06
C ASN A 641 -16.75 -56.92 29.26
N GLU A 642 -16.61 -57.30 30.48
CA GLU A 642 -16.93 -58.67 30.91
C GLU A 642 -18.42 -58.89 30.70
N GLU A 643 -18.74 -59.85 29.81
CA GLU A 643 -20.07 -60.48 29.73
C GLU A 643 -20.33 -61.25 31.02
N GLU A 644 -21.36 -60.86 31.78
CA GLU A 644 -22.24 -61.75 32.53
C GLU A 644 -23.71 -61.30 32.45
#